data_856909c6a2354268af19c5ab8f95ef43
#
_entry.id   856909c6a2354268af19c5ab8f95ef43
#
_cell.length_a   1.000
_cell.length_b   1.000
_cell.length_c   1.000
_cell.angle_alpha   90.00
_cell.angle_beta   90.00
_cell.angle_gamma   90.00
#
_symmetry.space_group_name_H-M   'P 1'
#
loop_
_entity.id
_entity.type
_entity.pdbx_description
1 polymer ?
#
loop_
_entity_poly.entity_id
_entity_poly.type
_entity_poly.pdbx_seq_one_letter_code
_entity_poly.pdbx_strand_id
1 'polypeptide(L)'
;MSIEVVAPPTGDAGRIVRSGQRFGVRLNQIIVTQAAVVAVLIGAIQGGSALVVAVISAVGLLALTWVRVRGRWAFGWLSTMLRFIARTRSARIDGPAAVLRFAAPRTLMTTADLAGTPAAVLADDFGLTLLLEIGDPSGEAPPLPSLATLLPATDQDQPPTQIQLVLTGVPAPPGRPGTGPAESSYRALCEGSSLGHHSAVLAVRVLRTGGWTEEELRRGLLGLGRRLTRRLASLPVRPLDHATAMRAIAELAHAGNPGDAREAWSGLRLGGLTQATFRCRPRPGEALPGHLVARLLHLPAAATTVAVTSELPSGRVTSLLVRLAATDATALSTTVQALHRLLAAEGFRMRRWDGAHLPGLTATLPLGGWAESGDSFDGSDLPAVPAGLMVGRNRQGRSVQARLFRPAPTLVLLVGGLPGAQLLAFRAIAAGARVLVRSTRPQAWEPFVRGAAAPGKSITVMPPNRLLDIPAGSPLRPTLTIVDTGRAETAHPVFDEPPSAGSSVSGEPPSDVSGDPLSAASGDPLFAASGDPLSAASGDPLSAADRWQTTLVVRDALGTGDLDLATRADLLVLQVLDPAEAALLGEALHLGATTTYLTRMRPDMIALVNRRTVRWATLAQTQIEAALVGEARRPLIRI
;
A
#
# COMPACT_ATOMS: atom_id res chain seq x y z
N MET A 1 13.03 -9.32 -57.71
CA MET A 1 11.78 -8.56 -57.64
C MET A 1 11.66 -8.11 -56.17
N SER A 2 12.29 -6.99 -55.89
CA SER A 2 12.40 -6.44 -54.53
C SER A 2 11.17 -5.57 -54.26
N ILE A 3 10.43 -5.92 -53.19
CA ILE A 3 9.26 -5.15 -52.75
C ILE A 3 9.79 -4.04 -51.86
N GLU A 4 9.75 -2.82 -52.37
CA GLU A 4 10.04 -1.59 -51.67
C GLU A 4 8.90 -1.29 -50.71
N VAL A 5 9.16 -1.43 -49.41
CA VAL A 5 8.18 -1.05 -48.35
C VAL A 5 8.23 0.46 -48.22
N VAL A 6 7.21 1.12 -48.75
CA VAL A 6 6.98 2.55 -48.59
C VAL A 6 6.66 2.82 -47.11
N ALA A 7 7.55 3.53 -46.43
CA ALA A 7 7.32 4.04 -45.08
C ALA A 7 6.17 5.07 -45.10
N PRO A 8 5.25 5.05 -44.14
CA PRO A 8 4.21 6.07 -44.03
C PRO A 8 4.83 7.44 -43.69
N PRO A 9 4.22 8.53 -44.17
CA PRO A 9 4.79 9.87 -43.98
C PRO A 9 4.85 10.21 -42.48
N THR A 10 6.02 10.64 -42.04
CA THR A 10 6.27 11.22 -40.74
C THR A 10 5.49 12.53 -40.60
N GLY A 11 4.22 12.39 -40.20
CA GLY A 11 3.36 13.50 -39.84
C GLY A 11 3.80 14.08 -38.51
N ASP A 12 4.03 15.34 -38.53
CA ASP A 12 4.41 16.32 -37.50
C ASP A 12 3.47 16.26 -36.25
N ALA A 13 3.54 15.18 -35.44
CA ALA A 13 2.75 14.99 -34.21
C ALA A 13 3.47 15.55 -32.96
N GLY A 14 4.59 16.21 -33.13
CA GLY A 14 5.46 16.68 -32.03
C GLY A 14 5.30 18.13 -31.61
N ARG A 15 4.39 18.90 -32.23
CA ARG A 15 4.08 20.26 -31.80
C ARG A 15 2.67 20.35 -31.23
N ILE A 16 2.47 19.86 -30.00
CA ILE A 16 1.38 20.39 -29.19
C ILE A 16 1.82 21.78 -28.76
N VAL A 17 1.42 22.72 -29.58
CA VAL A 17 1.56 24.15 -29.40
C VAL A 17 1.15 24.53 -27.98
N ARG A 18 2.12 25.01 -27.18
CA ARG A 18 1.86 25.82 -25.98
C ARG A 18 1.23 27.12 -26.43
N SER A 19 -0.04 27.10 -26.82
CA SER A 19 -0.79 28.35 -27.04
C SER A 19 -1.03 28.98 -25.68
N GLY A 20 -0.40 30.09 -25.46
CA GLY A 20 -0.60 30.94 -24.31
C GLY A 20 -2.08 31.23 -24.10
N GLN A 21 -2.63 30.68 -23.05
CA GLN A 21 -4.00 30.88 -22.59
C GLN A 21 -4.13 32.30 -21.99
N ARG A 22 -4.13 33.35 -22.83
CA ARG A 22 -4.46 34.72 -22.39
C ARG A 22 -5.93 35.08 -22.58
N PHE A 23 -6.68 34.31 -23.39
CA PHE A 23 -8.13 34.42 -23.50
C PHE A 23 -8.71 33.01 -23.49
N GLY A 24 -9.66 32.76 -22.59
CA GLY A 24 -10.22 31.41 -22.29
C GLY A 24 -11.00 30.74 -23.42
N VAL A 25 -10.74 31.07 -24.66
CA VAL A 25 -11.36 30.49 -25.87
C VAL A 25 -10.41 29.46 -26.46
N ARG A 26 -10.85 28.20 -26.54
CA ARG A 26 -10.09 27.13 -27.15
C ARG A 26 -10.27 27.15 -28.68
N LEU A 27 -9.25 26.78 -29.44
CA LEU A 27 -9.31 26.69 -30.89
C LEU A 27 -10.55 25.92 -31.39
N ASN A 28 -10.91 24.85 -30.71
CA ASN A 28 -12.11 24.06 -31.00
C ASN A 28 -13.42 24.88 -30.89
N GLN A 29 -13.49 25.89 -30.02
CA GLN A 29 -14.67 26.75 -29.89
C GLN A 29 -14.80 27.67 -31.10
N ILE A 30 -13.69 28.17 -31.60
CA ILE A 30 -13.64 29.01 -32.80
C ILE A 30 -14.08 28.18 -34.02
N ILE A 31 -13.54 26.96 -34.19
CA ILE A 31 -13.87 26.08 -35.31
C ILE A 31 -15.37 25.74 -35.30
N VAL A 32 -15.92 25.36 -34.13
CA VAL A 32 -17.35 25.03 -34.03
C VAL A 32 -18.24 26.24 -34.29
N THR A 33 -17.83 27.44 -33.83
CA THR A 33 -18.58 28.67 -34.11
C THR A 33 -18.58 28.97 -35.61
N GLN A 34 -17.43 28.86 -36.28
CA GLN A 34 -17.35 29.02 -37.76
C GLN A 34 -18.19 27.99 -38.50
N ALA A 35 -18.13 26.70 -38.07
CA ALA A 35 -18.96 25.65 -38.68
C ALA A 35 -20.46 25.92 -38.50
N ALA A 36 -20.87 26.42 -37.35
CA ALA A 36 -22.25 26.81 -37.09
C ALA A 36 -22.71 27.96 -37.98
N VAL A 37 -21.88 28.96 -38.17
CA VAL A 37 -22.20 30.09 -39.10
C VAL A 37 -22.31 29.60 -40.54
N VAL A 38 -21.37 28.78 -40.99
CA VAL A 38 -21.41 28.21 -42.37
C VAL A 38 -22.66 27.35 -42.58
N ALA A 39 -23.04 26.51 -41.57
CA ALA A 39 -24.25 25.69 -41.66
C ALA A 39 -25.52 26.55 -41.79
N VAL A 40 -25.63 27.68 -41.08
CA VAL A 40 -26.76 28.60 -41.19
C VAL A 40 -26.79 29.29 -42.53
N LEU A 41 -25.63 29.70 -43.07
CA LEU A 41 -25.55 30.30 -44.43
C LEU A 41 -25.98 29.32 -45.52
N ILE A 42 -25.56 28.06 -45.43
CA ILE A 42 -25.99 27.02 -46.38
C ILE A 42 -27.51 26.77 -46.26
N GLY A 43 -28.03 26.70 -45.05
CA GLY A 43 -29.48 26.55 -44.80
C GLY A 43 -30.29 27.75 -45.35
N ALA A 44 -29.73 28.95 -45.26
CA ALA A 44 -30.38 30.17 -45.81
C ALA A 44 -30.47 30.14 -47.34
N ILE A 45 -29.44 29.59 -48.02
CA ILE A 45 -29.44 29.43 -49.49
C ILE A 45 -30.48 28.39 -49.93
N GLN A 46 -30.68 27.31 -49.13
CA GLN A 46 -31.65 26.25 -49.46
C GLN A 46 -33.10 26.62 -49.11
N GLY A 47 -33.29 27.58 -48.21
CA GLY A 47 -34.59 28.09 -47.79
C GLY A 47 -35.49 27.12 -47.02
N GLY A 48 -36.64 27.57 -46.58
CA GLY A 48 -37.68 26.74 -45.96
C GLY A 48 -37.25 25.94 -44.72
N SER A 49 -37.59 24.66 -44.68
CA SER A 49 -37.27 23.76 -43.57
C SER A 49 -35.78 23.56 -43.31
N ALA A 50 -34.93 23.68 -44.35
CA ALA A 50 -33.48 23.55 -44.22
C ALA A 50 -32.88 24.65 -43.38
N LEU A 51 -33.36 25.88 -43.48
CA LEU A 51 -32.91 26.99 -42.64
C LEU A 51 -33.27 26.76 -41.17
N VAL A 52 -34.50 26.29 -40.90
CA VAL A 52 -34.94 26.00 -39.53
C VAL A 52 -34.08 24.93 -38.89
N VAL A 53 -33.78 23.85 -39.58
CA VAL A 53 -32.92 22.76 -39.09
C VAL A 53 -31.50 23.27 -38.89
N ALA A 54 -30.94 24.07 -39.80
CA ALA A 54 -29.61 24.65 -39.69
C ALA A 54 -29.49 25.58 -38.45
N VAL A 55 -30.48 26.44 -38.22
CA VAL A 55 -30.51 27.35 -37.06
C VAL A 55 -30.61 26.55 -35.76
N ILE A 56 -31.50 25.57 -35.66
CA ILE A 56 -31.62 24.72 -34.44
C ILE A 56 -30.31 23.98 -34.17
N SER A 57 -29.68 23.42 -35.23
CA SER A 57 -28.40 22.73 -35.10
C SER A 57 -27.27 23.66 -34.68
N ALA A 58 -27.21 24.86 -35.25
CA ALA A 58 -26.22 25.88 -34.89
C ALA A 58 -26.39 26.34 -33.43
N VAL A 59 -27.60 26.61 -32.98
CA VAL A 59 -27.90 26.97 -31.60
C VAL A 59 -27.53 25.85 -30.63
N GLY A 60 -27.84 24.59 -30.99
CA GLY A 60 -27.46 23.39 -30.21
C GLY A 60 -25.93 23.25 -30.09
N LEU A 61 -25.22 23.38 -31.19
CA LEU A 61 -23.73 23.34 -31.21
C LEU A 61 -23.10 24.49 -30.42
N LEU A 62 -23.61 25.70 -30.54
CA LEU A 62 -23.16 26.85 -29.78
C LEU A 62 -23.44 26.68 -28.28
N ALA A 63 -24.64 26.23 -27.91
CA ALA A 63 -24.96 25.92 -26.54
C ALA A 63 -24.02 24.87 -25.96
N LEU A 64 -23.75 23.79 -26.70
CA LEU A 64 -22.84 22.73 -26.28
C LEU A 64 -21.40 23.22 -26.05
N THR A 65 -20.93 24.18 -26.82
CA THR A 65 -19.54 24.70 -26.76
C THR A 65 -19.37 25.87 -25.80
N TRP A 66 -20.40 26.70 -25.58
CA TRP A 66 -20.33 27.92 -24.79
C TRP A 66 -21.00 27.83 -23.43
N VAL A 67 -21.87 26.84 -23.18
CA VAL A 67 -22.50 26.65 -21.87
C VAL A 67 -21.54 25.94 -20.92
N ARG A 68 -21.42 26.49 -19.72
CA ARG A 68 -20.66 25.89 -18.60
C ARG A 68 -21.62 25.33 -17.55
N VAL A 69 -21.53 24.03 -17.30
CA VAL A 69 -22.28 23.34 -16.25
C VAL A 69 -21.32 22.87 -15.16
N ARG A 70 -21.50 23.34 -13.93
CA ARG A 70 -20.63 23.01 -12.78
C ARG A 70 -19.13 23.25 -13.06
N GLY A 71 -18.79 24.35 -13.72
CA GLY A 71 -17.41 24.74 -14.04
C GLY A 71 -16.76 23.99 -15.20
N ARG A 72 -17.48 23.12 -15.91
CA ARG A 72 -17.05 22.43 -17.13
C ARG A 72 -17.89 22.89 -18.33
N TRP A 73 -17.27 22.93 -19.50
CA TRP A 73 -17.99 23.13 -20.76
C TRP A 73 -18.92 21.94 -21.02
N ALA A 74 -20.12 22.19 -21.53
CA ALA A 74 -21.09 21.14 -21.85
C ALA A 74 -20.51 20.07 -22.80
N PHE A 75 -19.70 20.48 -23.79
CA PHE A 75 -18.93 19.58 -24.63
C PHE A 75 -18.03 18.63 -23.82
N GLY A 76 -17.36 19.13 -22.78
CA GLY A 76 -16.54 18.29 -21.89
C GLY A 76 -17.36 17.25 -21.14
N TRP A 77 -18.60 17.55 -20.77
CA TRP A 77 -19.53 16.58 -20.20
C TRP A 77 -19.96 15.53 -21.21
N LEU A 78 -20.32 15.95 -22.41
CA LEU A 78 -20.72 15.05 -23.49
C LEU A 78 -19.58 14.08 -23.87
N SER A 79 -18.35 14.59 -24.04
CA SER A 79 -17.19 13.75 -24.35
C SER A 79 -16.89 12.75 -23.23
N THR A 80 -17.03 13.15 -21.96
CA THR A 80 -16.89 12.24 -20.82
C THR A 80 -17.97 11.18 -20.83
N MET A 81 -19.23 11.56 -21.10
CA MET A 81 -20.37 10.64 -21.17
C MET A 81 -20.19 9.62 -22.31
N LEU A 82 -19.80 10.05 -23.51
CA LEU A 82 -19.55 9.16 -24.64
C LEU A 82 -18.41 8.18 -24.33
N ARG A 83 -17.30 8.65 -23.77
CA ARG A 83 -16.19 7.78 -23.34
C ARG A 83 -16.61 6.82 -22.24
N PHE A 84 -17.47 7.26 -21.31
CA PHE A 84 -18.00 6.43 -20.23
C PHE A 84 -18.89 5.30 -20.81
N ILE A 85 -19.74 5.60 -21.81
CA ILE A 85 -20.60 4.60 -22.46
C ILE A 85 -19.78 3.63 -23.32
N ALA A 86 -18.79 4.13 -24.05
CA ALA A 86 -18.02 3.36 -25.03
C ALA A 86 -16.98 2.40 -24.42
N ARG A 87 -16.63 2.55 -23.14
CA ARG A 87 -15.61 1.71 -22.50
C ARG A 87 -16.18 0.56 -21.69
N THR A 88 -15.38 -0.49 -21.49
CA THR A 88 -15.68 -1.57 -20.55
C THR A 88 -15.68 -1.04 -19.12
N ARG A 89 -16.80 -1.20 -18.43
CA ARG A 89 -17.04 -0.65 -17.07
C ARG A 89 -17.02 -1.69 -15.97
N SER A 90 -16.96 -2.97 -16.31
CA SER A 90 -16.95 -4.07 -15.36
C SER A 90 -15.92 -5.11 -15.75
N ALA A 91 -15.28 -5.69 -14.76
CA ALA A 91 -14.34 -6.80 -14.94
C ALA A 91 -14.35 -7.65 -13.67
N ARG A 92 -14.08 -8.93 -13.82
CA ARG A 92 -13.78 -9.81 -12.70
C ARG A 92 -12.30 -9.67 -12.36
N ILE A 93 -12.01 -9.46 -11.10
CA ILE A 93 -10.67 -9.30 -10.57
C ILE A 93 -10.34 -10.53 -9.74
N ASP A 94 -9.49 -11.40 -10.27
CA ASP A 94 -9.09 -12.65 -9.63
C ASP A 94 -7.64 -12.61 -9.12
N GLY A 95 -6.99 -11.46 -9.18
CA GLY A 95 -5.63 -11.27 -8.69
C GLY A 95 -4.95 -10.00 -9.22
N PRO A 96 -3.68 -9.79 -8.86
CA PRO A 96 -2.95 -8.56 -9.20
C PRO A 96 -2.86 -8.28 -10.70
N ALA A 97 -2.65 -9.32 -11.52
CA ALA A 97 -2.59 -9.17 -12.98
C ALA A 97 -3.92 -8.70 -13.58
N ALA A 98 -5.06 -9.13 -13.02
CA ALA A 98 -6.37 -8.66 -13.46
C ALA A 98 -6.59 -7.19 -13.13
N VAL A 99 -6.06 -6.69 -12.00
CA VAL A 99 -6.10 -5.26 -11.65
C VAL A 99 -5.35 -4.42 -12.68
N LEU A 100 -4.12 -4.83 -13.02
CA LEU A 100 -3.32 -4.10 -14.01
C LEU A 100 -4.01 -4.10 -15.39
N ARG A 101 -4.51 -5.24 -15.85
CA ARG A 101 -5.26 -5.33 -17.11
C ARG A 101 -6.53 -4.47 -17.11
N PHE A 102 -7.23 -4.38 -15.99
CA PHE A 102 -8.42 -3.55 -15.86
C PHE A 102 -8.10 -2.06 -15.85
N ALA A 103 -7.07 -1.65 -15.07
CA ALA A 103 -6.69 -0.24 -14.92
C ALA A 103 -5.87 0.28 -16.11
N ALA A 104 -4.99 -0.55 -16.67
CA ALA A 104 -4.04 -0.19 -17.73
C ALA A 104 -3.79 -1.36 -18.71
N PRO A 105 -4.75 -1.68 -19.59
CA PRO A 105 -4.73 -2.89 -20.44
C PRO A 105 -3.57 -2.96 -21.43
N ARG A 106 -2.93 -1.83 -21.74
CA ARG A 106 -1.78 -1.75 -22.66
C ARG A 106 -0.43 -1.70 -21.97
N THR A 107 -0.41 -1.87 -20.64
CA THR A 107 0.83 -1.83 -19.86
C THR A 107 1.39 -3.24 -19.74
N LEU A 108 2.65 -3.39 -20.16
CA LEU A 108 3.44 -4.60 -19.99
C LEU A 108 4.44 -4.39 -18.85
N MET A 109 4.65 -5.41 -18.04
CA MET A 109 5.65 -5.38 -16.97
C MET A 109 6.81 -6.31 -17.34
N THR A 110 8.02 -5.76 -17.32
CA THR A 110 9.27 -6.47 -17.57
C THR A 110 10.19 -6.32 -16.36
N THR A 111 11.26 -7.10 -16.31
CA THR A 111 12.28 -7.00 -15.26
C THR A 111 13.55 -6.40 -15.84
N ALA A 112 14.19 -5.51 -15.10
CA ALA A 112 15.51 -4.96 -15.40
C ALA A 112 16.41 -5.07 -14.17
N ASP A 113 17.72 -5.00 -14.38
CA ASP A 113 18.69 -4.93 -13.29
C ASP A 113 18.95 -3.47 -12.90
N LEU A 114 18.76 -3.14 -11.64
CA LEU A 114 19.11 -1.86 -11.06
C LEU A 114 20.22 -2.04 -10.03
N ALA A 115 21.47 -1.95 -10.48
CA ALA A 115 22.65 -2.09 -9.63
C ALA A 115 22.69 -3.41 -8.83
N GLY A 116 22.46 -4.54 -9.49
CA GLY A 116 22.45 -5.87 -8.89
C GLY A 116 21.14 -6.28 -8.22
N THR A 117 20.11 -5.43 -8.29
CA THR A 117 18.80 -5.73 -7.72
C THR A 117 17.75 -5.79 -8.83
N PRO A 118 16.91 -6.85 -8.90
CA PRO A 118 15.84 -6.94 -9.88
C PRO A 118 14.80 -5.84 -9.64
N ALA A 119 14.45 -5.13 -10.70
CA ALA A 119 13.50 -4.02 -10.68
C ALA A 119 12.42 -4.21 -11.75
N ALA A 120 11.16 -3.99 -11.38
CA ALA A 120 10.06 -3.99 -12.31
C ALA A 120 10.05 -2.70 -13.14
N VAL A 121 9.94 -2.86 -14.45
CA VAL A 121 9.75 -1.77 -15.40
C VAL A 121 8.42 -1.99 -16.12
N LEU A 122 7.56 -1.00 -16.00
CA LEU A 122 6.27 -0.94 -16.71
C LEU A 122 6.49 -0.22 -18.04
N ALA A 123 6.08 -0.82 -19.13
CA ALA A 123 6.13 -0.25 -20.48
C ALA A 123 4.72 -0.04 -21.00
N ASP A 124 4.40 1.15 -21.47
CA ASP A 124 3.16 1.49 -22.14
C ASP A 124 3.39 2.36 -23.39
N ASP A 125 2.31 2.78 -24.04
CA ASP A 125 2.37 3.61 -25.24
C ASP A 125 3.06 4.98 -25.01
N PHE A 126 3.16 5.43 -23.75
CA PHE A 126 3.65 6.76 -23.40
C PHE A 126 5.06 6.77 -22.80
N GLY A 127 5.60 5.62 -22.39
CA GLY A 127 6.94 5.56 -21.82
C GLY A 127 7.25 4.32 -21.01
N LEU A 128 8.37 4.40 -20.30
CA LEU A 128 8.85 3.38 -19.37
C LEU A 128 8.80 3.91 -17.94
N THR A 129 8.32 3.12 -17.00
CA THR A 129 8.17 3.50 -15.60
C THR A 129 8.87 2.49 -14.69
N LEU A 130 9.74 2.97 -13.80
CA LEU A 130 10.40 2.22 -12.73
C LEU A 130 9.70 2.49 -11.41
N LEU A 131 9.51 1.44 -10.60
CA LEU A 131 8.86 1.53 -9.29
C LEU A 131 9.88 1.40 -8.15
N LEU A 132 9.89 2.40 -7.28
CA LEU A 132 10.69 2.44 -6.06
C LEU A 132 9.75 2.54 -4.86
N GLU A 133 9.86 1.62 -3.92
CA GLU A 133 9.16 1.72 -2.64
C GLU A 133 10.00 2.54 -1.66
N ILE A 134 9.34 3.49 -1.00
CA ILE A 134 9.91 4.20 0.14
C ILE A 134 9.42 3.49 1.38
N GLY A 135 10.30 2.75 2.02
CA GLY A 135 9.99 2.00 3.25
C GLY A 135 9.72 2.94 4.42
N ASP A 136 9.33 2.32 5.54
CA ASP A 136 9.11 3.06 6.77
C ASP A 136 10.45 3.48 7.36
N PRO A 137 10.65 4.77 7.52
CA PRO A 137 11.78 5.23 8.29
C PRO A 137 11.58 4.85 9.76
N SER A 138 12.44 4.01 10.26
CA SER A 138 12.47 3.67 11.69
C SER A 138 12.96 4.88 12.48
N GLY A 139 12.05 5.63 13.09
CA GLY A 139 12.41 6.76 13.92
C GLY A 139 12.14 8.13 13.29
N GLU A 140 12.97 9.12 13.60
CA GLU A 140 12.92 10.47 13.05
C GLU A 140 13.56 10.48 11.64
N ALA A 141 12.77 10.10 10.64
CA ALA A 141 13.24 10.19 9.27
C ALA A 141 13.22 11.63 8.79
N PRO A 142 14.16 12.00 7.94
CA PRO A 142 14.11 13.27 7.26
C PRO A 142 12.86 13.34 6.38
N PRO A 143 12.32 14.54 6.13
CA PRO A 143 11.24 14.72 5.19
C PRO A 143 11.67 14.26 3.80
N LEU A 144 10.73 13.73 3.02
CA LEU A 144 10.97 13.46 1.61
C LEU A 144 11.11 14.79 0.87
N PRO A 145 12.21 15.03 0.16
CA PRO A 145 12.40 16.24 -0.61
C PRO A 145 11.28 16.46 -1.62
N SER A 146 11.00 17.69 -1.96
CA SER A 146 9.98 18.03 -2.97
C SER A 146 10.26 17.31 -4.29
N LEU A 147 9.21 16.86 -4.99
CA LEU A 147 9.38 16.12 -6.24
C LEU A 147 10.13 16.95 -7.30
N ALA A 148 10.00 18.26 -7.25
CA ALA A 148 10.74 19.17 -8.11
C ALA A 148 12.26 19.01 -7.96
N THR A 149 12.74 18.88 -6.72
CA THR A 149 14.17 18.69 -6.45
C THR A 149 14.68 17.31 -6.83
N LEU A 150 13.82 16.30 -6.90
CA LEU A 150 14.18 14.94 -7.30
C LEU A 150 14.36 14.79 -8.81
N LEU A 151 13.73 15.66 -9.60
CA LEU A 151 13.90 15.68 -11.05
C LEU A 151 15.35 16.03 -11.42
N PRO A 152 15.89 15.47 -12.51
CA PRO A 152 17.20 15.88 -13.04
C PRO A 152 17.14 17.33 -13.54
N ALA A 153 18.29 17.97 -13.71
CA ALA A 153 18.35 19.21 -14.46
C ALA A 153 17.86 18.96 -15.90
N THR A 154 17.22 19.96 -16.48
CA THR A 154 16.77 19.89 -17.88
C THR A 154 18.00 19.83 -18.78
N ASP A 155 18.17 18.72 -19.47
CA ASP A 155 19.25 18.49 -20.43
C ASP A 155 18.61 18.03 -21.75
N GLN A 156 19.14 18.53 -22.87
CA GLN A 156 18.63 18.16 -24.20
C GLN A 156 18.98 16.73 -24.58
N ASP A 157 20.02 16.19 -23.97
CA ASP A 157 20.52 14.82 -24.20
C ASP A 157 19.83 13.77 -23.30
N GLN A 158 18.79 14.13 -22.54
CA GLN A 158 18.04 13.23 -21.70
C GLN A 158 16.56 13.19 -22.11
N PRO A 159 15.94 11.99 -22.10
CA PRO A 159 14.52 11.89 -22.41
C PRO A 159 13.68 12.64 -21.36
N PRO A 160 12.56 13.26 -21.76
CA PRO A 160 11.67 13.93 -20.83
C PRO A 160 11.23 13.00 -19.71
N THR A 161 11.31 13.51 -18.48
CA THR A 161 11.14 12.74 -17.27
C THR A 161 9.96 13.23 -16.44
N GLN A 162 9.22 12.31 -15.87
CA GLN A 162 8.11 12.55 -14.95
C GLN A 162 8.32 11.71 -13.70
N ILE A 163 7.99 12.26 -12.54
CA ILE A 163 8.00 11.56 -11.25
C ILE A 163 6.60 11.66 -10.64
N GLN A 164 6.08 10.52 -10.22
CA GLN A 164 4.83 10.43 -9.48
C GLN A 164 5.09 9.79 -8.13
N LEU A 165 4.69 10.45 -7.05
CA LEU A 165 4.65 9.88 -5.71
C LEU A 165 3.21 9.49 -5.39
N VAL A 166 3.02 8.22 -5.05
CA VAL A 166 1.74 7.68 -4.60
C VAL A 166 1.85 7.31 -3.13
N LEU A 167 1.04 7.96 -2.32
CA LEU A 167 0.96 7.76 -0.87
C LEU A 167 -0.40 7.18 -0.53
N THR A 168 -0.44 6.15 0.29
CA THR A 168 -1.70 5.60 0.80
C THR A 168 -1.68 5.53 2.31
N GLY A 169 -2.75 6.01 2.94
CA GLY A 169 -2.98 5.93 4.37
C GLY A 169 -4.26 5.16 4.69
N VAL A 170 -4.15 4.24 5.65
CA VAL A 170 -5.26 3.52 6.25
C VAL A 170 -5.37 3.99 7.70
N PRO A 171 -6.41 4.76 8.06
CA PRO A 171 -6.56 5.27 9.43
C PRO A 171 -6.86 4.14 10.42
N ALA A 172 -6.40 4.33 11.65
CA ALA A 172 -6.72 3.52 12.82
C ALA A 172 -7.29 4.41 13.94
N PRO A 173 -8.49 4.20 14.44
CA PRO A 173 -9.42 3.19 13.97
C PRO A 173 -9.95 3.50 12.55
N PRO A 174 -10.43 2.47 11.84
CA PRO A 174 -11.01 2.67 10.50
C PRO A 174 -12.09 3.74 10.52
N GLY A 175 -12.21 4.51 9.44
CA GLY A 175 -13.12 5.66 9.33
C GLY A 175 -14.62 5.38 9.47
N ARG A 176 -15.00 4.15 9.78
CA ARG A 176 -16.36 3.80 10.18
C ARG A 176 -16.56 4.23 11.64
N PRO A 177 -17.66 4.87 11.99
CA PRO A 177 -18.00 5.10 13.39
C PRO A 177 -18.27 3.73 14.05
N GLY A 178 -17.20 3.05 14.44
CA GLY A 178 -17.27 1.89 15.30
C GLY A 178 -17.67 2.36 16.69
N THR A 179 -18.70 1.76 17.25
CA THR A 179 -19.17 2.00 18.61
C THR A 179 -18.55 1.03 19.60
N GLY A 180 -17.57 0.25 19.16
CA GLY A 180 -16.89 -0.74 20.01
C GLY A 180 -15.97 -0.12 21.05
N PRO A 181 -15.77 -0.80 22.19
CA PRO A 181 -14.88 -0.32 23.25
C PRO A 181 -13.43 -0.17 22.76
N ALA A 182 -12.97 -1.01 21.83
CA ALA A 182 -11.62 -0.94 21.29
C ALA A 182 -11.39 0.31 20.45
N GLU A 183 -12.29 0.62 19.52
CA GLU A 183 -12.16 1.80 18.66
C GLU A 183 -12.29 3.11 19.45
N SER A 184 -13.21 3.17 20.43
CA SER A 184 -13.40 4.36 21.26
C SER A 184 -12.18 4.60 22.14
N SER A 185 -11.64 3.56 22.76
CA SER A 185 -10.43 3.60 23.56
C SER A 185 -9.22 4.06 22.72
N TYR A 186 -9.02 3.45 21.56
CA TYR A 186 -7.88 3.78 20.70
C TYR A 186 -7.96 5.20 20.13
N ARG A 187 -9.16 5.68 19.83
CA ARG A 187 -9.38 7.08 19.42
C ARG A 187 -9.04 8.08 20.53
N ALA A 188 -9.38 7.76 21.77
CA ALA A 188 -9.00 8.57 22.92
C ALA A 188 -7.47 8.56 23.14
N LEU A 189 -6.84 7.38 22.99
CA LEU A 189 -5.39 7.22 23.10
C LEU A 189 -4.62 8.05 22.07
N CYS A 190 -5.08 8.07 20.83
CA CYS A 190 -4.46 8.79 19.71
C CYS A 190 -4.89 10.26 19.59
N GLU A 191 -5.74 10.77 20.49
CA GLU A 191 -6.30 12.13 20.41
C GLU A 191 -6.97 12.41 19.05
N GLY A 192 -7.66 11.41 18.51
CA GLY A 192 -8.33 11.45 17.22
C GLY A 192 -8.04 10.24 16.35
N SER A 193 -7.35 10.43 15.23
CA SER A 193 -6.98 9.36 14.30
C SER A 193 -5.46 9.28 14.14
N SER A 194 -4.95 8.05 14.10
CA SER A 194 -3.59 7.75 13.66
C SER A 194 -3.64 6.94 12.36
N LEU A 195 -2.52 6.73 11.71
CA LEU A 195 -2.43 5.79 10.61
C LEU A 195 -2.03 4.42 11.14
N GLY A 196 -2.87 3.41 10.93
CA GLY A 196 -2.54 2.02 11.18
C GLY A 196 -1.53 1.49 10.16
N HIS A 197 -1.66 1.98 8.91
CA HIS A 197 -0.76 1.65 7.82
C HIS A 197 -0.56 2.85 6.89
N HIS A 198 0.67 2.98 6.39
CA HIS A 198 1.06 3.93 5.36
C HIS A 198 1.98 3.24 4.35
N SER A 199 1.80 3.51 3.07
CA SER A 199 2.72 3.11 2.02
C SER A 199 3.05 4.28 1.11
N ALA A 200 4.28 4.29 0.58
CA ALA A 200 4.77 5.30 -0.33
C ALA A 200 5.50 4.62 -1.49
N VAL A 201 5.06 4.87 -2.72
CA VAL A 201 5.68 4.36 -3.93
C VAL A 201 6.01 5.52 -4.87
N LEU A 202 7.25 5.60 -5.28
CA LEU A 202 7.75 6.55 -6.26
C LEU A 202 7.80 5.87 -7.62
N ALA A 203 6.99 6.34 -8.56
CA ALA A 203 7.03 5.94 -9.96
C ALA A 203 7.85 6.95 -10.75
N VAL A 204 8.94 6.48 -11.32
CA VAL A 204 9.88 7.28 -12.11
C VAL A 204 9.69 6.92 -13.57
N ARG A 205 9.34 7.89 -14.40
CA ARG A 205 8.97 7.66 -15.78
C ARG A 205 9.81 8.47 -16.76
N VAL A 206 10.23 7.82 -17.82
CA VAL A 206 10.76 8.47 -19.03
C VAL A 206 9.72 8.39 -20.12
N LEU A 207 9.46 9.53 -20.79
CA LEU A 207 8.41 9.65 -21.79
C LEU A 207 8.92 9.28 -23.17
N ARG A 208 8.10 8.54 -23.93
CA ARG A 208 8.34 8.28 -25.36
C ARG A 208 8.01 9.53 -26.16
N THR A 209 9.03 10.30 -26.46
CA THR A 209 8.97 11.42 -27.38
C THR A 209 9.82 11.11 -28.60
N GLY A 210 9.49 11.71 -29.76
CA GLY A 210 10.26 11.47 -30.99
C GLY A 210 11.76 11.73 -30.80
N GLY A 211 12.57 10.86 -31.38
CA GLY A 211 14.03 10.96 -31.35
C GLY A 211 14.75 10.01 -30.39
N TRP A 212 14.05 9.27 -29.54
CA TRP A 212 14.65 8.32 -28.58
C TRP A 212 14.30 6.88 -28.94
N THR A 213 15.32 6.01 -28.96
CA THR A 213 15.15 4.57 -29.10
C THR A 213 14.74 3.93 -27.76
N GLU A 214 14.13 2.75 -27.81
CA GLU A 214 13.70 2.01 -26.61
C GLU A 214 14.88 1.73 -25.67
N GLU A 215 16.05 1.44 -26.21
CA GLU A 215 17.26 1.17 -25.44
C GLU A 215 17.81 2.42 -24.77
N GLU A 216 17.70 3.59 -25.38
CA GLU A 216 18.08 4.87 -24.78
C GLU A 216 17.13 5.26 -23.66
N LEU A 217 15.82 5.05 -23.86
CA LEU A 217 14.81 5.24 -22.83
C LEU A 217 15.10 4.34 -21.63
N ARG A 218 15.41 3.06 -21.85
CA ARG A 218 15.72 2.09 -20.80
C ARG A 218 16.99 2.47 -20.04
N ARG A 219 18.07 2.85 -20.75
CA ARG A 219 19.31 3.32 -20.13
C ARG A 219 19.08 4.60 -19.31
N GLY A 220 18.35 5.56 -19.85
CA GLY A 220 17.97 6.79 -19.17
C GLY A 220 17.18 6.52 -17.90
N LEU A 221 16.17 5.63 -17.95
CA LEU A 221 15.35 5.24 -16.81
C LEU A 221 16.19 4.61 -15.69
N LEU A 222 17.04 3.62 -16.01
CA LEU A 222 17.88 2.95 -15.03
C LEU A 222 18.95 3.89 -14.45
N GLY A 223 19.50 4.79 -15.27
CA GLY A 223 20.42 5.84 -14.82
C GLY A 223 19.75 6.78 -13.80
N LEU A 224 18.53 7.18 -14.08
CA LEU A 224 17.73 8.02 -13.18
C LEU A 224 17.36 7.27 -11.89
N GLY A 225 16.94 6.01 -11.99
CA GLY A 225 16.66 5.16 -10.84
C GLY A 225 17.84 5.06 -9.89
N ARG A 226 19.05 4.76 -10.41
CA ARG A 226 20.29 4.72 -9.60
C ARG A 226 20.60 6.07 -8.95
N ARG A 227 20.38 7.18 -9.65
CA ARG A 227 20.60 8.54 -9.11
C ARG A 227 19.63 8.84 -7.96
N LEU A 228 18.36 8.50 -8.12
CA LEU A 228 17.33 8.71 -7.10
C LEU A 228 17.58 7.83 -5.87
N THR A 229 17.91 6.56 -6.03
CA THR A 229 18.25 5.67 -4.90
C THR A 229 19.43 6.22 -4.10
N ARG A 230 20.47 6.75 -4.77
CA ARG A 230 21.60 7.40 -4.08
C ARG A 230 21.18 8.72 -3.40
N ARG A 231 20.37 9.53 -4.05
CA ARG A 231 19.92 10.83 -3.51
C ARG A 231 19.02 10.65 -2.28
N LEU A 232 18.24 9.58 -2.26
CA LEU A 232 17.34 9.22 -1.18
C LEU A 232 17.96 8.20 -0.22
N ALA A 233 19.29 8.07 -0.15
CA ALA A 233 19.99 7.09 0.70
C ALA A 233 19.71 7.26 2.21
N SER A 234 19.27 8.44 2.64
CA SER A 234 18.80 8.68 4.02
C SER A 234 17.43 8.04 4.33
N LEU A 235 16.70 7.63 3.30
CA LEU A 235 15.43 6.93 3.38
C LEU A 235 15.61 5.47 2.96
N PRO A 236 14.83 4.52 3.49
CA PRO A 236 14.89 3.12 3.07
C PRO A 236 14.18 2.91 1.72
N VAL A 237 14.82 3.37 0.64
CA VAL A 237 14.31 3.23 -0.73
C VAL A 237 14.82 1.94 -1.36
N ARG A 238 13.90 1.16 -1.94
CA ARG A 238 14.23 -0.07 -2.66
C ARG A 238 13.46 -0.20 -3.97
N PRO A 239 14.06 -0.74 -5.03
CA PRO A 239 13.32 -1.11 -6.23
C PRO A 239 12.34 -2.25 -5.92
N LEU A 240 11.18 -2.22 -6.55
CA LEU A 240 10.24 -3.32 -6.48
C LEU A 240 10.53 -4.32 -7.60
N ASP A 241 10.69 -5.61 -7.26
CA ASP A 241 10.72 -6.70 -8.24
C ASP A 241 9.33 -6.90 -8.89
N HIS A 242 9.25 -7.75 -9.93
CA HIS A 242 8.01 -8.00 -10.67
C HIS A 242 6.85 -8.43 -9.77
N ALA A 243 7.08 -9.43 -8.90
CA ALA A 243 6.02 -9.97 -8.05
C ALA A 243 5.57 -8.95 -7.00
N THR A 244 6.50 -8.22 -6.39
CA THR A 244 6.21 -7.20 -5.38
C THR A 244 5.53 -5.97 -6.01
N ALA A 245 5.93 -5.56 -7.22
CA ALA A 245 5.30 -4.46 -7.95
C ALA A 245 3.84 -4.77 -8.32
N MET A 246 3.57 -5.98 -8.84
CA MET A 246 2.21 -6.42 -9.15
C MET A 246 1.31 -6.39 -7.91
N ARG A 247 1.84 -6.83 -6.77
CA ARG A 247 1.14 -6.84 -5.49
C ARG A 247 0.90 -5.43 -4.97
N ALA A 248 1.91 -4.56 -5.00
CA ALA A 248 1.79 -3.17 -4.58
C ALA A 248 0.70 -2.44 -5.40
N ILE A 249 0.60 -2.68 -6.70
CA ILE A 249 -0.46 -2.14 -7.55
C ILE A 249 -1.84 -2.63 -7.10
N ALA A 250 -2.01 -3.92 -6.80
CA ALA A 250 -3.27 -4.48 -6.32
C ALA A 250 -3.66 -3.97 -4.93
N GLU A 251 -2.70 -3.85 -4.01
CA GLU A 251 -2.90 -3.29 -2.68
C GLU A 251 -3.27 -1.81 -2.74
N LEU A 252 -2.58 -1.03 -3.56
CA LEU A 252 -2.90 0.38 -3.79
C LEU A 252 -4.27 0.57 -4.46
N ALA A 253 -4.70 -0.37 -5.29
CA ALA A 253 -6.05 -0.40 -5.86
C ALA A 253 -7.12 -0.84 -4.84
N HIS A 254 -6.72 -1.35 -3.67
CA HIS A 254 -7.58 -2.00 -2.67
C HIS A 254 -8.33 -3.22 -3.21
N ALA A 255 -7.69 -3.99 -4.07
CA ALA A 255 -8.24 -5.20 -4.72
C ALA A 255 -7.78 -6.49 -4.03
N GLY A 256 -7.63 -6.48 -2.71
CA GLY A 256 -7.13 -7.61 -1.92
C GLY A 256 -8.03 -8.86 -1.94
N ASN A 257 -9.32 -8.71 -2.23
CA ASN A 257 -10.25 -9.83 -2.33
C ASN A 257 -10.69 -10.00 -3.80
N PRO A 258 -10.75 -11.25 -4.31
CA PRO A 258 -11.36 -11.54 -5.59
C PRO A 258 -12.82 -11.04 -5.64
N GLY A 259 -13.25 -10.50 -6.76
CA GLY A 259 -14.60 -10.00 -6.91
C GLY A 259 -14.79 -9.13 -8.14
N ASP A 260 -16.00 -8.62 -8.30
CA ASP A 260 -16.36 -7.80 -9.44
C ASP A 260 -15.93 -6.33 -9.23
N ALA A 261 -15.19 -5.81 -10.18
CA ALA A 261 -14.96 -4.39 -10.34
C ALA A 261 -16.07 -3.78 -11.21
N ARG A 262 -16.65 -2.66 -10.78
CA ARG A 262 -17.69 -1.97 -11.55
C ARG A 262 -17.54 -0.46 -11.43
N GLU A 263 -17.39 0.20 -12.57
CA GLU A 263 -17.44 1.65 -12.63
C GLU A 263 -18.88 2.14 -12.80
N ALA A 264 -19.27 3.05 -11.91
CA ALA A 264 -20.47 3.85 -12.01
C ALA A 264 -20.10 5.30 -12.32
N TRP A 265 -21.09 6.12 -12.68
CA TRP A 265 -20.86 7.55 -12.94
C TRP A 265 -20.22 8.28 -11.74
N SER A 266 -20.68 7.96 -10.54
CA SER A 266 -20.29 8.63 -9.30
C SER A 266 -19.17 7.93 -8.51
N GLY A 267 -18.65 6.79 -8.96
CA GLY A 267 -17.62 6.03 -8.26
C GLY A 267 -17.25 4.72 -8.92
N LEU A 268 -16.23 4.08 -8.38
CA LEU A 268 -15.76 2.75 -8.78
C LEU A 268 -15.93 1.80 -7.59
N ARG A 269 -16.58 0.65 -7.80
CA ARG A 269 -16.59 -0.44 -6.83
C ARG A 269 -15.46 -1.41 -7.16
N LEU A 270 -14.58 -1.66 -6.19
CA LEU A 270 -13.44 -2.57 -6.35
C LEU A 270 -13.02 -3.08 -4.97
N GLY A 271 -12.76 -4.38 -4.84
CA GLY A 271 -12.34 -5.02 -3.59
C GLY A 271 -13.34 -4.86 -2.43
N GLY A 272 -14.64 -4.74 -2.72
CA GLY A 272 -15.68 -4.50 -1.73
C GLY A 272 -15.82 -3.03 -1.27
N LEU A 273 -14.98 -2.13 -1.78
CA LEU A 273 -15.01 -0.70 -1.47
C LEU A 273 -15.62 0.13 -2.61
N THR A 274 -16.28 1.22 -2.22
CA THR A 274 -16.69 2.28 -3.14
C THR A 274 -15.63 3.37 -3.13
N GLN A 275 -15.06 3.68 -4.30
CA GLN A 275 -13.94 4.60 -4.46
C GLN A 275 -14.33 5.79 -5.34
N ALA A 276 -13.85 6.98 -5.00
CA ALA A 276 -14.01 8.17 -5.84
C ALA A 276 -12.71 8.97 -5.90
N THR A 277 -12.39 9.44 -7.11
CA THR A 277 -11.17 10.22 -7.37
C THR A 277 -11.51 11.69 -7.53
N PHE A 278 -10.68 12.54 -6.94
CA PHE A 278 -10.78 13.98 -6.94
C PHE A 278 -9.48 14.59 -7.44
N ARG A 279 -9.58 15.59 -8.29
CA ARG A 279 -8.47 16.46 -8.64
C ARG A 279 -8.49 17.68 -7.72
N CYS A 280 -7.36 17.96 -7.12
CA CYS A 280 -7.15 19.09 -6.22
C CYS A 280 -6.23 20.12 -6.90
N ARG A 281 -6.55 21.37 -6.77
CA ARG A 281 -5.75 22.50 -7.28
C ARG A 281 -5.69 23.60 -6.26
N PRO A 282 -4.52 24.18 -5.99
CA PRO A 282 -4.41 25.37 -5.17
C PRO A 282 -5.07 26.56 -5.87
N ARG A 283 -5.30 27.62 -5.14
CA ARG A 283 -5.59 28.93 -5.72
C ARG A 283 -4.36 29.43 -6.48
N PRO A 284 -4.54 30.33 -7.47
CA PRO A 284 -3.41 30.89 -8.19
C PRO A 284 -2.40 31.53 -7.24
N GLY A 285 -1.12 31.16 -7.39
CA GLY A 285 -0.02 31.66 -6.55
C GLY A 285 0.24 30.88 -5.27
N GLU A 286 -0.60 29.91 -4.91
CA GLU A 286 -0.37 29.04 -3.76
C GLU A 286 0.43 27.79 -4.15
N ALA A 287 1.26 27.29 -3.20
CA ALA A 287 2.03 26.07 -3.33
C ALA A 287 1.33 24.89 -2.62
N LEU A 288 1.77 23.65 -2.88
CA LEU A 288 1.36 22.48 -2.12
C LEU A 288 2.14 22.46 -0.80
N PRO A 289 1.50 22.70 0.35
CA PRO A 289 2.18 22.61 1.62
C PRO A 289 2.35 21.14 2.03
N GLY A 290 3.54 20.77 2.52
CA GLY A 290 3.84 19.38 2.88
C GLY A 290 2.87 18.80 3.92
N HIS A 291 2.45 19.60 4.92
CA HIS A 291 1.51 19.16 5.96
C HIS A 291 0.11 18.79 5.40
N LEU A 292 -0.30 19.36 4.27
CA LEU A 292 -1.60 19.03 3.66
C LEU A 292 -1.66 17.56 3.26
N VAL A 293 -0.58 17.03 2.69
CA VAL A 293 -0.53 15.60 2.28
C VAL A 293 -0.71 14.70 3.50
N ALA A 294 -0.02 15.00 4.60
CA ALA A 294 -0.19 14.25 5.85
C ALA A 294 -1.64 14.32 6.36
N ARG A 295 -2.28 15.49 6.35
CA ARG A 295 -3.68 15.66 6.76
C ARG A 295 -4.66 14.93 5.85
N LEU A 296 -4.39 14.88 4.54
CA LEU A 296 -5.21 14.13 3.58
C LEU A 296 -5.20 12.62 3.86
N LEU A 297 -4.05 12.06 4.27
CA LEU A 297 -3.96 10.64 4.62
C LEU A 297 -4.75 10.29 5.89
N HIS A 298 -4.98 11.25 6.80
CA HIS A 298 -5.75 11.05 8.03
C HIS A 298 -7.27 11.28 7.87
N LEU A 299 -7.77 11.46 6.65
CA LEU A 299 -9.22 11.58 6.41
C LEU A 299 -9.98 10.34 6.92
N PRO A 300 -11.23 10.50 7.41
CA PRO A 300 -12.04 9.40 7.94
C PRO A 300 -12.59 8.52 6.79
N ALA A 301 -11.71 7.90 6.04
CA ALA A 301 -11.97 6.95 4.96
C ALA A 301 -11.60 5.53 5.40
N ALA A 302 -11.97 4.51 4.65
CA ALA A 302 -11.36 3.19 4.81
C ALA A 302 -9.89 3.23 4.35
N ALA A 303 -9.61 3.98 3.29
CA ALA A 303 -8.26 4.31 2.85
C ALA A 303 -8.28 5.60 2.02
N THR A 304 -7.20 6.36 2.10
CA THR A 304 -6.98 7.56 1.27
C THR A 304 -5.69 7.37 0.49
N THR A 305 -5.77 7.56 -0.84
CA THR A 305 -4.60 7.57 -1.72
C THR A 305 -4.38 8.97 -2.26
N VAL A 306 -3.17 9.48 -2.12
CA VAL A 306 -2.75 10.80 -2.63
C VAL A 306 -1.67 10.57 -3.68
N ALA A 307 -1.88 11.05 -4.90
CA ALA A 307 -0.91 10.98 -5.98
C ALA A 307 -0.47 12.40 -6.36
N VAL A 308 0.82 12.65 -6.24
CA VAL A 308 1.47 13.92 -6.61
C VAL A 308 2.39 13.66 -7.77
N THR A 309 2.23 14.41 -8.86
CA THR A 309 3.04 14.25 -10.07
C THR A 309 3.79 15.53 -10.37
N SER A 310 5.06 15.41 -10.76
CA SER A 310 5.91 16.50 -11.23
C SER A 310 6.62 16.07 -12.52
N GLU A 311 6.83 16.99 -13.46
CA GLU A 311 7.45 16.68 -14.74
C GLU A 311 8.39 17.78 -15.23
N LEU A 312 9.35 17.39 -16.07
CA LEU A 312 10.20 18.33 -16.82
C LEU A 312 9.44 18.86 -18.05
N PRO A 313 9.76 20.08 -18.52
CA PRO A 313 10.82 20.98 -18.03
C PRO A 313 10.38 21.90 -16.88
N SER A 314 9.12 21.88 -16.45
CA SER A 314 8.65 22.84 -15.45
C SER A 314 9.27 22.61 -14.07
N GLY A 315 9.61 21.38 -13.74
CA GLY A 315 10.05 20.97 -12.40
C GLY A 315 8.99 21.20 -11.32
N ARG A 316 7.77 21.59 -11.68
CA ARG A 316 6.68 21.93 -10.76
C ARG A 316 5.69 20.77 -10.66
N VAL A 317 4.87 20.77 -9.62
CA VAL A 317 3.76 19.83 -9.48
C VAL A 317 2.72 20.09 -10.55
N THR A 318 2.45 19.11 -11.38
CA THR A 318 1.47 19.20 -12.48
C THR A 318 0.13 18.58 -12.11
N SER A 319 0.11 17.69 -11.12
CA SER A 319 -1.11 17.01 -10.69
C SER A 319 -1.10 16.67 -9.20
N LEU A 320 -2.21 16.94 -8.52
CA LEU A 320 -2.54 16.45 -7.19
C LEU A 320 -3.90 15.76 -7.27
N LEU A 321 -3.88 14.45 -7.08
CA LEU A 321 -5.09 13.61 -7.08
C LEU A 321 -5.28 13.00 -5.70
N VAL A 322 -6.52 12.94 -5.26
CA VAL A 322 -6.93 12.27 -4.03
C VAL A 322 -8.00 11.24 -4.37
N ARG A 323 -7.75 9.98 -4.05
CA ARG A 323 -8.72 8.91 -4.17
C ARG A 323 -9.15 8.47 -2.78
N LEU A 324 -10.45 8.53 -2.53
CA LEU A 324 -11.06 8.09 -1.29
C LEU A 324 -11.72 6.73 -1.49
N ALA A 325 -11.50 5.82 -0.58
CA ALA A 325 -12.13 4.52 -0.53
C ALA A 325 -12.98 4.40 0.76
N ALA A 326 -14.20 3.93 0.63
CA ALA A 326 -15.13 3.74 1.75
C ALA A 326 -15.91 2.44 1.59
N THR A 327 -16.45 1.92 2.69
CA THR A 327 -17.23 0.66 2.69
C THR A 327 -18.54 0.78 1.95
N ASP A 328 -19.14 1.97 1.96
CA ASP A 328 -20.44 2.26 1.34
C ASP A 328 -20.53 3.71 0.86
N ALA A 329 -21.60 4.03 0.17
CA ALA A 329 -21.82 5.36 -0.40
C ALA A 329 -22.03 6.46 0.66
N THR A 330 -22.62 6.12 1.80
CA THR A 330 -22.85 7.07 2.90
C THR A 330 -21.54 7.45 3.57
N ALA A 331 -20.69 6.46 3.90
CA ALA A 331 -19.36 6.69 4.43
C ALA A 331 -18.51 7.50 3.44
N LEU A 332 -18.60 7.20 2.14
CA LEU A 332 -17.91 7.97 1.11
C LEU A 332 -18.38 9.43 1.11
N SER A 333 -19.68 9.69 1.19
CA SER A 333 -20.21 11.06 1.20
C SER A 333 -19.72 11.87 2.39
N THR A 334 -19.68 11.27 3.58
CA THR A 334 -19.13 11.88 4.80
C THR A 334 -17.66 12.23 4.65
N THR A 335 -16.87 11.30 4.09
CA THR A 335 -15.43 11.52 3.83
C THR A 335 -15.22 12.62 2.79
N VAL A 336 -16.04 12.67 1.75
CA VAL A 336 -15.99 13.74 0.73
C VAL A 336 -16.27 15.11 1.35
N GLN A 337 -17.20 15.21 2.29
CA GLN A 337 -17.45 16.46 3.02
C GLN A 337 -16.24 16.86 3.89
N ALA A 338 -15.58 15.89 4.54
CA ALA A 338 -14.36 16.14 5.30
C ALA A 338 -13.21 16.61 4.38
N LEU A 339 -13.02 15.97 3.23
CA LEU A 339 -12.06 16.40 2.20
C LEU A 339 -12.35 17.83 1.73
N HIS A 340 -13.61 18.14 1.45
CA HIS A 340 -14.01 19.48 1.01
C HIS A 340 -13.67 20.55 2.04
N ARG A 341 -14.00 20.32 3.32
CA ARG A 341 -13.70 21.25 4.42
C ARG A 341 -12.19 21.44 4.59
N LEU A 342 -11.42 20.34 4.55
CA LEU A 342 -9.97 20.39 4.67
C LEU A 342 -9.35 21.22 3.53
N LEU A 343 -9.70 20.93 2.28
CA LEU A 343 -9.16 21.62 1.12
C LEU A 343 -9.59 23.10 1.06
N ALA A 344 -10.83 23.40 1.45
CA ALA A 344 -11.30 24.79 1.50
C ALA A 344 -10.51 25.64 2.52
N ALA A 345 -10.19 25.04 3.69
CA ALA A 345 -9.39 25.69 4.72
C ALA A 345 -7.93 25.95 4.27
N GLU A 346 -7.40 25.09 3.41
CA GLU A 346 -6.03 25.21 2.86
C GLU A 346 -5.97 25.94 1.51
N GLY A 347 -7.05 26.61 1.08
CA GLY A 347 -7.08 27.35 -0.16
C GLY A 347 -7.15 26.52 -1.43
N PHE A 348 -7.44 25.23 -1.33
CA PHE A 348 -7.53 24.34 -2.47
C PHE A 348 -8.97 24.19 -2.98
N ARG A 349 -9.10 24.02 -4.30
CA ARG A 349 -10.34 23.64 -4.96
C ARG A 349 -10.29 22.18 -5.35
N MET A 350 -11.41 21.46 -5.20
CA MET A 350 -11.50 20.06 -5.63
C MET A 350 -12.53 19.89 -6.74
N ARG A 351 -12.27 18.92 -7.61
CA ARG A 351 -13.21 18.48 -8.65
C ARG A 351 -13.26 16.96 -8.68
N ARG A 352 -14.45 16.41 -8.50
CA ARG A 352 -14.70 14.98 -8.66
C ARG A 352 -14.60 14.56 -10.13
N TRP A 353 -14.06 13.38 -10.39
CA TRP A 353 -13.93 12.81 -11.73
C TRP A 353 -15.16 11.98 -12.10
N ASP A 354 -16.36 12.58 -12.05
CA ASP A 354 -17.60 11.93 -12.44
C ASP A 354 -17.50 11.39 -13.87
N GLY A 355 -17.93 10.12 -14.06
CA GLY A 355 -17.84 9.41 -15.32
C GLY A 355 -16.40 9.05 -15.76
N ALA A 356 -15.39 9.22 -14.90
CA ALA A 356 -13.99 8.91 -15.19
C ALA A 356 -13.24 8.32 -13.99
N HIS A 357 -13.91 7.51 -13.16
CA HIS A 357 -13.32 6.94 -11.96
C HIS A 357 -12.33 5.82 -12.25
N LEU A 358 -12.48 5.06 -13.34
CA LEU A 358 -11.49 4.08 -13.79
C LEU A 358 -10.19 4.75 -14.26
N PRO A 359 -10.21 5.77 -15.14
CA PRO A 359 -9.02 6.60 -15.37
C PRO A 359 -8.47 7.25 -14.09
N GLY A 360 -9.33 7.60 -13.14
CA GLY A 360 -8.92 8.12 -11.83
C GLY A 360 -8.18 7.08 -10.98
N LEU A 361 -8.60 5.82 -11.02
CA LEU A 361 -7.86 4.71 -10.43
C LEU A 361 -6.47 4.62 -11.08
N THR A 362 -6.40 4.54 -12.41
CA THR A 362 -5.13 4.46 -13.16
C THR A 362 -4.17 5.60 -12.79
N ALA A 363 -4.69 6.83 -12.73
CA ALA A 363 -3.91 8.03 -12.42
C ALA A 363 -3.43 8.09 -10.95
N THR A 364 -4.03 7.32 -10.04
CA THR A 364 -3.63 7.19 -8.62
C THR A 364 -2.92 5.87 -8.30
N LEU A 365 -2.60 5.08 -9.32
CA LEU A 365 -1.66 3.97 -9.22
C LEU A 365 -0.27 4.43 -9.67
N PRO A 366 0.80 3.76 -9.26
CA PRO A 366 2.18 4.15 -9.59
C PRO A 366 2.53 3.76 -11.04
N LEU A 367 1.77 4.27 -11.98
CA LEU A 367 1.92 4.00 -13.42
C LEU A 367 2.59 5.18 -14.17
N GLY A 368 3.22 6.09 -13.43
CA GLY A 368 3.90 7.25 -13.99
C GLY A 368 3.07 8.53 -14.03
N GLY A 369 1.81 8.46 -13.59
CA GLY A 369 0.93 9.62 -13.49
C GLY A 369 0.20 9.97 -14.78
N TRP A 370 -0.76 10.87 -14.66
CA TRP A 370 -1.53 11.44 -15.75
C TRP A 370 -1.16 12.90 -15.92
N ALA A 371 -0.45 13.22 -17.01
CA ALA A 371 -0.21 14.62 -17.38
C ALA A 371 -1.45 15.17 -18.08
N GLU A 372 -2.26 15.93 -17.38
CA GLU A 372 -3.16 16.87 -18.04
C GLU A 372 -2.43 18.23 -18.15
N SER A 373 -2.34 18.77 -19.36
CA SER A 373 -1.91 20.14 -19.57
C SER A 373 -2.78 21.08 -18.73
N GLY A 374 -2.22 21.65 -17.70
CA GLY A 374 -2.91 22.52 -16.73
C GLY A 374 -1.91 23.36 -15.97
N ASP A 375 -2.43 24.25 -15.11
CA ASP A 375 -1.61 25.08 -14.28
C ASP A 375 -0.76 24.23 -13.33
N SER A 376 0.55 24.41 -13.38
CA SER A 376 1.51 23.82 -12.45
C SER A 376 1.70 24.73 -11.24
N PHE A 377 2.05 24.15 -10.10
CA PHE A 377 2.26 24.85 -8.83
C PHE A 377 3.47 24.29 -8.10
N ASP A 378 4.01 25.06 -7.17
CA ASP A 378 5.19 24.65 -6.41
C ASP A 378 4.81 23.64 -5.34
N GLY A 379 5.69 22.69 -5.06
CA GLY A 379 5.56 21.71 -4.00
C GLY A 379 6.63 21.89 -2.94
N SER A 380 6.25 21.68 -1.67
CA SER A 380 7.17 21.66 -0.54
C SER A 380 7.65 20.24 -0.24
N ASP A 381 8.64 20.13 0.63
CA ASP A 381 9.07 18.86 1.19
C ASP A 381 7.92 18.19 1.96
N LEU A 382 7.84 16.88 1.87
CA LEU A 382 6.77 16.10 2.47
C LEU A 382 7.25 15.52 3.81
N PRO A 383 6.60 15.84 4.92
CA PRO A 383 6.97 15.30 6.22
C PRO A 383 6.78 13.77 6.23
N ALA A 384 7.65 13.09 6.96
CA ALA A 384 7.44 11.68 7.24
C ALA A 384 6.13 11.53 8.03
N VAL A 385 5.26 10.62 7.56
CA VAL A 385 3.98 10.33 8.21
C VAL A 385 4.14 9.06 9.03
N PRO A 386 4.15 9.14 10.37
CA PRO A 386 4.27 7.96 11.20
C PRO A 386 3.02 7.10 11.06
N ALA A 387 3.21 5.79 10.96
CA ALA A 387 2.14 4.80 10.86
C ALA A 387 2.47 3.56 11.66
N GLY A 388 1.44 2.95 12.23
CA GLY A 388 1.55 1.73 13.03
C GLY A 388 0.65 1.77 14.25
N LEU A 389 0.77 0.73 15.07
CA LEU A 389 0.03 0.63 16.31
C LEU A 389 0.66 1.53 17.38
N MET A 390 -0.10 2.44 17.96
CA MET A 390 0.38 3.28 19.05
C MET A 390 0.64 2.42 20.27
N VAL A 391 1.86 2.45 20.79
CA VAL A 391 2.26 1.66 21.96
C VAL A 391 2.35 2.53 23.20
N GLY A 392 2.79 3.78 23.06
CA GLY A 392 2.95 4.69 24.19
C GLY A 392 3.40 6.07 23.74
N ARG A 393 3.98 6.82 24.66
CA ARG A 393 4.52 8.18 24.44
C ARG A 393 5.99 8.26 24.85
N ASN A 394 6.76 9.00 24.08
CA ASN A 394 8.16 9.28 24.45
C ASN A 394 8.24 10.37 25.54
N ARG A 395 9.46 10.72 25.95
CA ARG A 395 9.71 11.78 26.97
C ARG A 395 9.19 13.16 26.55
N GLN A 396 9.05 13.42 25.25
CA GLN A 396 8.51 14.68 24.71
C GLN A 396 6.97 14.63 24.54
N GLY A 397 6.30 13.59 25.03
CA GLY A 397 4.86 13.41 24.89
C GLY A 397 4.42 12.96 23.47
N ARG A 398 5.36 12.79 22.52
CA ARG A 398 5.03 12.34 21.15
C ARG A 398 4.66 10.86 21.14
N SER A 399 3.70 10.48 20.31
CA SER A 399 3.27 9.10 20.14
C SER A 399 4.40 8.22 19.59
N VAL A 400 4.61 7.07 20.24
CA VAL A 400 5.50 6.01 19.78
C VAL A 400 4.66 4.91 19.16
N GLN A 401 4.87 4.66 17.88
CA GLN A 401 4.14 3.66 17.12
C GLN A 401 5.04 2.49 16.77
N ALA A 402 4.47 1.29 16.79
CA ALA A 402 5.10 0.05 16.35
C ALA A 402 4.44 -0.41 15.04
N ARG A 403 5.21 -0.55 13.98
CA ARG A 403 4.71 -1.04 12.70
C ARG A 403 4.64 -2.56 12.71
N LEU A 404 3.56 -3.07 13.28
CA LEU A 404 3.32 -4.51 13.33
C LEU A 404 2.91 -5.07 11.96
N PHE A 405 2.00 -4.39 11.27
CA PHE A 405 1.42 -4.88 10.02
C PHE A 405 2.17 -4.32 8.81
N ARG A 406 2.74 -5.23 8.02
CA ARG A 406 3.55 -4.93 6.82
C ARG A 406 3.17 -5.86 5.66
N PRO A 407 3.51 -5.50 4.41
CA PRO A 407 3.35 -6.39 3.25
C PRO A 407 4.15 -7.70 3.35
N ALA A 408 5.12 -7.78 4.27
CA ALA A 408 5.89 -8.97 4.60
C ALA A 408 5.44 -9.55 5.95
N PRO A 409 5.60 -10.86 6.17
CA PRO A 409 5.38 -11.45 7.48
C PRO A 409 6.25 -10.76 8.53
N THR A 410 5.70 -10.54 9.71
CA THR A 410 6.38 -9.85 10.80
C THR A 410 6.43 -10.72 12.03
N LEU A 411 7.62 -10.93 12.56
CA LEU A 411 7.84 -11.66 13.80
C LEU A 411 8.14 -10.68 14.94
N VAL A 412 7.33 -10.74 15.99
CA VAL A 412 7.47 -9.88 17.17
C VAL A 412 7.63 -10.75 18.40
N LEU A 413 8.63 -10.48 19.20
CA LEU A 413 8.81 -11.09 20.51
C LEU A 413 8.45 -10.08 21.61
N LEU A 414 7.46 -10.41 22.42
CA LEU A 414 7.08 -9.66 23.61
C LEU A 414 7.62 -10.38 24.86
N VAL A 415 8.48 -9.70 25.60
CA VAL A 415 8.92 -10.12 26.93
C VAL A 415 8.27 -9.19 27.95
N GLY A 416 7.23 -9.67 28.64
CA GLY A 416 6.44 -8.79 29.51
C GLY A 416 5.14 -9.41 30.02
N GLY A 417 4.80 -10.57 29.55
CA GLY A 417 3.65 -11.32 30.05
C GLY A 417 2.31 -10.98 29.41
N LEU A 418 1.29 -11.67 29.88
CA LEU A 418 -0.06 -11.68 29.35
C LEU A 418 -0.72 -10.29 29.25
N PRO A 419 -0.65 -9.39 30.25
CA PRO A 419 -1.31 -8.08 30.16
C PRO A 419 -0.77 -7.22 29.02
N GLY A 420 0.53 -7.28 28.73
CA GLY A 420 1.14 -6.61 27.58
C GLY A 420 0.62 -7.14 26.24
N ALA A 421 0.47 -8.45 26.13
CA ALA A 421 -0.08 -9.09 24.93
C ALA A 421 -1.55 -8.74 24.72
N GLN A 422 -2.36 -8.74 25.77
CA GLN A 422 -3.78 -8.36 25.72
C GLN A 422 -3.94 -6.89 25.32
N LEU A 423 -3.09 -5.99 25.83
CA LEU A 423 -3.10 -4.58 25.43
C LEU A 423 -2.80 -4.39 23.95
N LEU A 424 -1.76 -5.06 23.43
CA LEU A 424 -1.43 -5.02 22.00
C LEU A 424 -2.55 -5.63 21.14
N ALA A 425 -3.16 -6.73 21.58
CA ALA A 425 -4.30 -7.36 20.93
C ALA A 425 -5.49 -6.41 20.84
N PHE A 426 -5.84 -5.72 21.93
CA PHE A 426 -6.94 -4.76 21.99
C PHE A 426 -6.76 -3.60 21.01
N ARG A 427 -5.54 -3.06 20.96
CA ARG A 427 -5.18 -2.01 20.03
C ARG A 427 -5.14 -2.48 18.58
N ALA A 428 -4.72 -3.72 18.34
CA ALA A 428 -4.75 -4.32 17.00
C ALA A 428 -6.19 -4.51 16.52
N ILE A 429 -7.13 -4.93 17.38
CA ILE A 429 -8.57 -4.98 17.08
C ILE A 429 -9.08 -3.59 16.70
N ALA A 430 -8.72 -2.57 17.47
CA ALA A 430 -9.08 -1.18 17.16
C ALA A 430 -8.53 -0.69 15.81
N ALA A 431 -7.35 -1.19 15.41
CA ALA A 431 -6.77 -0.92 14.10
C ALA A 431 -7.39 -1.76 12.96
N GLY A 432 -8.41 -2.57 13.24
CA GLY A 432 -9.11 -3.40 12.25
C GLY A 432 -8.51 -4.78 12.02
N ALA A 433 -7.53 -5.19 12.83
CA ALA A 433 -6.90 -6.50 12.71
C ALA A 433 -7.82 -7.62 13.19
N ARG A 434 -7.67 -8.80 12.56
CA ARG A 434 -8.16 -10.06 13.10
C ARG A 434 -7.10 -10.59 14.07
N VAL A 435 -7.51 -10.96 15.29
CA VAL A 435 -6.62 -11.50 16.31
C VAL A 435 -6.89 -12.98 16.52
N LEU A 436 -5.85 -13.79 16.40
CA LEU A 436 -5.86 -15.22 16.63
C LEU A 436 -4.92 -15.52 17.78
N VAL A 437 -5.43 -16.08 18.86
CA VAL A 437 -4.63 -16.40 20.05
C VAL A 437 -4.46 -17.92 20.13
N ARG A 438 -3.23 -18.36 20.07
CA ARG A 438 -2.82 -19.75 20.32
C ARG A 438 -2.16 -19.78 21.71
N SER A 439 -2.84 -20.33 22.69
CA SER A 439 -2.40 -20.26 24.07
C SER A 439 -2.47 -21.60 24.78
N THR A 440 -1.47 -21.92 25.60
CA THR A 440 -1.49 -23.05 26.54
C THR A 440 -2.34 -22.77 27.77
N ARG A 441 -2.75 -21.49 27.97
CA ARG A 441 -3.59 -21.02 29.11
C ARG A 441 -4.84 -20.26 28.63
N PRO A 442 -5.75 -20.89 27.85
CA PRO A 442 -6.88 -20.21 27.22
C PRO A 442 -7.81 -19.53 28.23
N GLN A 443 -7.95 -20.08 29.43
CA GLN A 443 -8.78 -19.50 30.51
C GLN A 443 -8.32 -18.10 30.92
N ALA A 444 -7.02 -17.79 30.83
CA ALA A 444 -6.48 -16.47 31.13
C ALA A 444 -6.86 -15.41 30.09
N TRP A 445 -7.30 -15.83 28.90
CA TRP A 445 -7.78 -14.97 27.83
C TRP A 445 -9.29 -14.74 27.85
N GLU A 446 -10.08 -15.59 28.50
CA GLU A 446 -11.55 -15.52 28.49
C GLU A 446 -12.12 -14.17 29.00
N PRO A 447 -11.66 -13.59 30.13
CA PRO A 447 -12.16 -12.29 30.60
C PRO A 447 -11.91 -11.20 29.59
N PHE A 448 -10.72 -11.20 28.98
CA PHE A 448 -10.33 -10.26 27.95
C PHE A 448 -11.22 -10.40 26.69
N VAL A 449 -11.43 -11.62 26.18
CA VAL A 449 -12.25 -11.89 24.98
C VAL A 449 -13.69 -11.43 25.19
N ARG A 450 -14.26 -11.67 26.38
CA ARG A 450 -15.62 -11.21 26.73
C ARG A 450 -15.76 -9.71 26.76
N GLY A 451 -14.74 -9.00 27.21
CA GLY A 451 -14.76 -7.54 27.33
C GLY A 451 -14.28 -6.77 26.07
N ALA A 452 -13.41 -7.36 25.26
CA ALA A 452 -12.74 -6.66 24.18
C ALA A 452 -13.57 -6.54 22.91
N ALA A 453 -14.33 -7.57 22.52
CA ALA A 453 -15.03 -7.61 21.24
C ALA A 453 -16.17 -8.65 21.24
N ALA A 454 -17.04 -8.56 20.24
CA ALA A 454 -17.97 -9.64 19.96
C ALA A 454 -17.19 -10.93 19.64
N PRO A 455 -17.37 -12.01 20.43
CA PRO A 455 -16.64 -13.26 20.23
C PRO A 455 -16.76 -13.79 18.80
N GLY A 456 -15.65 -14.30 18.24
CA GLY A 456 -15.61 -14.91 16.91
C GLY A 456 -15.56 -13.95 15.73
N LYS A 457 -15.77 -12.64 15.92
CA LYS A 457 -15.69 -11.66 14.81
C LYS A 457 -14.32 -11.00 14.67
N SER A 458 -13.67 -10.68 15.79
CA SER A 458 -12.40 -9.97 15.79
C SER A 458 -11.30 -10.73 16.52
N ILE A 459 -11.66 -11.61 17.46
CA ILE A 459 -10.72 -12.40 18.24
C ILE A 459 -11.19 -13.84 18.36
N THR A 460 -10.26 -14.77 18.18
CA THR A 460 -10.47 -16.23 18.36
C THR A 460 -9.36 -16.79 19.21
N VAL A 461 -9.69 -17.57 20.25
CA VAL A 461 -8.73 -18.27 21.10
C VAL A 461 -8.80 -19.75 20.82
N MET A 462 -7.64 -20.40 20.72
CA MET A 462 -7.52 -21.82 20.39
C MET A 462 -6.32 -22.47 21.08
N PRO A 463 -6.32 -23.80 21.23
CA PRO A 463 -5.14 -24.53 21.67
C PRO A 463 -3.96 -24.35 20.70
N PRO A 464 -2.69 -24.46 21.18
CA PRO A 464 -1.50 -24.21 20.37
C PRO A 464 -1.37 -25.15 19.15
N ASN A 465 -1.86 -26.39 19.26
CA ASN A 465 -1.68 -27.43 18.23
C ASN A 465 -2.75 -27.45 17.14
N ARG A 466 -3.74 -26.55 17.18
CA ARG A 466 -4.78 -26.51 16.16
C ARG A 466 -4.28 -25.77 14.94
N LEU A 467 -4.20 -26.47 13.82
CA LEU A 467 -3.98 -25.88 12.51
C LEU A 467 -5.29 -25.19 12.06
N LEU A 468 -5.21 -23.95 11.69
CA LEU A 468 -6.32 -23.21 11.08
C LEU A 468 -5.83 -22.68 9.73
N ASP A 469 -6.68 -22.84 8.72
CA ASP A 469 -6.49 -22.11 7.47
C ASP A 469 -6.80 -20.63 7.75
N ILE A 470 -5.73 -19.83 7.90
CA ILE A 470 -5.82 -18.41 8.21
C ILE A 470 -5.89 -17.68 6.88
N PRO A 471 -7.00 -17.01 6.55
CA PRO A 471 -7.07 -16.26 5.32
C PRO A 471 -6.01 -15.15 5.32
N ALA A 472 -5.35 -14.98 4.18
CA ALA A 472 -4.32 -13.98 3.97
C ALA A 472 -4.78 -12.59 4.45
N GLY A 473 -3.91 -11.88 5.15
CA GLY A 473 -4.16 -10.52 5.60
C GLY A 473 -4.17 -9.52 4.44
N SER A 474 -4.69 -8.34 4.71
CA SER A 474 -4.66 -7.19 3.78
C SER A 474 -4.38 -5.90 4.55
N PRO A 475 -4.01 -4.79 3.86
CA PRO A 475 -3.80 -3.49 4.52
C PRO A 475 -4.99 -3.03 5.36
N LEU A 476 -6.22 -3.40 4.95
CA LEU A 476 -7.47 -3.02 5.59
C LEU A 476 -7.94 -4.03 6.66
N ARG A 477 -7.41 -5.25 6.62
CA ARG A 477 -7.72 -6.34 7.55
C ARG A 477 -6.47 -7.19 7.79
N PRO A 478 -5.47 -6.65 8.51
CA PRO A 478 -4.31 -7.44 8.85
C PRO A 478 -4.65 -8.52 9.87
N THR A 479 -3.78 -9.52 10.01
CA THR A 479 -3.94 -10.61 10.96
C THR A 479 -2.83 -10.54 12.01
N LEU A 480 -3.20 -10.63 13.28
CA LEU A 480 -2.30 -10.77 14.42
C LEU A 480 -2.47 -12.17 15.02
N THR A 481 -1.46 -13.02 14.85
CA THR A 481 -1.39 -14.32 15.51
C THR A 481 -0.56 -14.19 16.77
N ILE A 482 -1.16 -14.43 17.92
CA ILE A 482 -0.49 -14.40 19.22
C ILE A 482 -0.19 -15.83 19.64
N VAL A 483 1.07 -16.13 19.90
CA VAL A 483 1.55 -17.42 20.42
C VAL A 483 1.94 -17.22 21.87
N ASP A 484 1.07 -17.63 22.77
CA ASP A 484 1.23 -17.50 24.22
C ASP A 484 1.49 -18.88 24.83
N THR A 485 2.75 -19.21 25.01
CA THR A 485 3.21 -20.45 25.67
C THR A 485 3.73 -20.18 27.10
N GLY A 486 3.71 -18.93 27.56
CA GLY A 486 4.14 -18.50 28.88
C GLY A 486 5.65 -18.61 29.08
N ARG A 487 6.17 -19.81 29.34
CA ARG A 487 7.61 -20.08 29.42
C ARG A 487 8.10 -20.76 28.15
N ALA A 488 9.39 -20.59 27.83
CA ALA A 488 10.04 -21.42 26.83
C ALA A 488 9.91 -22.88 27.27
N GLU A 489 9.31 -23.72 26.45
CA GLU A 489 9.49 -25.16 26.60
C GLU A 489 10.97 -25.42 26.39
N THR A 490 11.68 -25.81 27.46
CA THR A 490 12.94 -26.52 27.31
C THR A 490 12.59 -27.75 26.52
N ALA A 491 12.97 -27.78 25.25
CA ALA A 491 12.94 -28.99 24.46
C ALA A 491 13.90 -29.96 25.15
N HIS A 492 13.38 -30.77 26.05
CA HIS A 492 14.03 -32.00 26.39
C HIS A 492 13.99 -32.82 25.11
N PRO A 493 15.12 -33.19 24.52
CA PRO A 493 15.12 -34.29 23.58
C PRO A 493 14.65 -35.51 24.39
N VAL A 494 13.43 -35.94 24.14
CA VAL A 494 13.04 -37.28 24.50
C VAL A 494 13.89 -38.17 23.63
N PHE A 495 15.03 -38.55 24.14
CA PHE A 495 15.72 -39.73 23.68
C PHE A 495 14.80 -40.90 24.10
N ASP A 496 13.92 -41.31 23.18
CA ASP A 496 13.34 -42.62 23.20
C ASP A 496 14.52 -43.58 23.08
N GLU A 497 14.91 -44.12 24.22
CA GLU A 497 15.79 -45.26 24.31
C GLU A 497 15.11 -46.40 23.54
N PRO A 498 15.74 -46.93 22.48
CA PRO A 498 15.12 -48.02 21.72
C PRO A 498 14.96 -49.20 22.65
N PRO A 499 13.78 -49.89 22.65
CA PRO A 499 13.59 -51.06 23.47
C PRO A 499 14.65 -52.09 23.09
N SER A 500 15.40 -52.52 24.11
CA SER A 500 16.39 -53.60 24.03
C SER A 500 15.80 -54.82 23.37
N ALA A 501 16.32 -55.18 22.20
CA ALA A 501 15.95 -56.39 21.47
C ALA A 501 16.42 -57.60 22.21
N GLY A 502 15.45 -58.40 22.68
CA GLY A 502 15.66 -59.78 23.13
C GLY A 502 15.42 -60.78 22.00
N SER A 503 16.47 -61.54 21.77
CA SER A 503 16.55 -62.91 21.21
C SER A 503 15.82 -63.29 19.91
N SER A 504 16.66 -63.53 18.93
CA SER A 504 16.77 -64.66 17.98
C SER A 504 15.56 -65.56 17.69
N VAL A 505 15.16 -65.64 16.43
CA VAL A 505 14.85 -66.87 15.72
C VAL A 505 15.27 -66.76 14.26
N SER A 506 16.08 -67.73 13.85
CA SER A 506 16.57 -68.02 12.52
C SER A 506 15.48 -68.51 11.57
N GLY A 507 15.55 -68.17 10.31
CA GLY A 507 14.74 -68.76 9.25
C GLY A 507 15.26 -68.27 7.88
N GLU A 508 15.83 -69.18 7.14
CA GLU A 508 16.47 -69.13 5.83
C GLU A 508 15.49 -68.77 4.69
N PRO A 509 15.99 -68.31 3.52
CA PRO A 509 15.18 -67.82 2.40
C PRO A 509 14.87 -68.88 1.34
N PRO A 510 13.96 -68.65 0.42
CA PRO A 510 14.14 -69.21 -0.92
C PRO A 510 14.24 -68.14 -2.04
N SER A 511 15.11 -68.51 -2.89
CA SER A 511 15.59 -67.96 -4.15
C SER A 511 14.57 -67.96 -5.30
N ASP A 512 14.91 -67.11 -6.27
CA ASP A 512 14.66 -67.16 -7.71
C ASP A 512 13.24 -66.93 -8.26
N VAL A 513 13.15 -65.92 -9.13
CA VAL A 513 12.92 -66.11 -10.57
C VAL A 513 13.20 -64.81 -11.36
N SER A 514 14.02 -64.99 -12.33
CA SER A 514 14.45 -64.10 -13.44
C SER A 514 13.31 -63.66 -14.36
N GLY A 515 13.52 -62.54 -15.01
CA GLY A 515 12.75 -62.15 -16.20
C GLY A 515 13.03 -60.71 -16.68
N ASP A 516 14.03 -60.54 -17.53
CA ASP A 516 14.30 -59.44 -18.43
C ASP A 516 13.51 -59.63 -19.75
N PRO A 517 13.63 -58.70 -20.74
CA PRO A 517 13.53 -57.26 -20.84
C PRO A 517 12.65 -56.77 -22.03
N LEU A 518 12.77 -55.49 -22.37
CA LEU A 518 12.45 -54.79 -23.63
C LEU A 518 11.07 -54.14 -23.76
N SER A 519 10.98 -52.81 -23.81
CA SER A 519 10.87 -52.06 -25.06
C SER A 519 10.79 -50.54 -24.84
N ALA A 520 11.45 -49.85 -25.70
CA ALA A 520 11.58 -48.38 -25.80
C ALA A 520 10.30 -47.69 -26.23
N ALA A 521 10.09 -46.47 -25.74
CA ALA A 521 9.52 -45.35 -26.53
C ALA A 521 9.82 -44.01 -25.85
N SER A 522 10.44 -43.15 -26.60
CA SER A 522 10.73 -41.72 -26.42
C SER A 522 9.49 -40.87 -26.13
N GLY A 523 9.68 -39.89 -25.25
CA GLY A 523 8.73 -38.79 -25.02
C GLY A 523 9.38 -37.70 -24.16
N ASP A 524 9.52 -36.51 -24.70
CA ASP A 524 10.19 -35.33 -24.16
C ASP A 524 9.73 -34.88 -22.76
N PRO A 525 10.63 -34.23 -21.97
CA PRO A 525 10.31 -33.81 -20.61
C PRO A 525 9.66 -32.43 -20.58
N LEU A 526 8.40 -32.36 -20.21
CA LEU A 526 7.77 -31.16 -19.70
C LEU A 526 8.15 -30.97 -18.24
N PHE A 527 8.68 -29.82 -17.92
CA PHE A 527 9.03 -29.32 -16.59
C PHE A 527 7.89 -29.51 -15.61
N ALA A 528 8.01 -30.45 -14.71
CA ALA A 528 7.24 -30.55 -13.49
C ALA A 528 8.09 -30.02 -12.34
N ALA A 529 7.67 -28.91 -11.75
CA ALA A 529 8.20 -28.41 -10.49
C ALA A 529 7.91 -29.45 -9.39
N SER A 530 8.92 -30.21 -9.01
CA SER A 530 8.90 -31.06 -7.84
C SER A 530 9.05 -30.22 -6.57
N GLY A 531 7.93 -29.79 -6.01
CA GLY A 531 7.83 -29.41 -4.61
C GLY A 531 7.73 -30.69 -3.78
N ASP A 532 8.71 -30.93 -2.91
CA ASP A 532 8.78 -32.05 -2.01
C ASP A 532 7.60 -32.07 -1.03
N PRO A 533 6.70 -33.06 -1.03
CA PRO A 533 5.55 -33.08 -0.13
C PRO A 533 5.88 -33.46 1.33
N LEU A 534 7.15 -33.71 1.65
CA LEU A 534 7.58 -34.12 3.00
C LEU A 534 7.99 -32.95 3.91
N SER A 535 8.07 -31.73 3.40
CA SER A 535 8.37 -30.53 4.21
C SER A 535 7.13 -29.94 4.92
N ALA A 536 5.94 -30.46 4.65
CA ALA A 536 4.68 -29.92 5.20
C ALA A 536 4.29 -30.50 6.58
N ALA A 537 5.05 -31.44 7.14
CA ALA A 537 4.66 -32.15 8.36
C ALA A 537 5.38 -31.71 9.64
N SER A 538 6.44 -30.89 9.56
CA SER A 538 7.02 -30.23 10.75
C SER A 538 6.49 -28.81 10.84
N GLY A 539 5.26 -28.68 11.37
CA GLY A 539 4.55 -27.43 11.49
C GLY A 539 5.17 -26.46 12.50
N ASP A 540 6.31 -25.87 12.17
CA ASP A 540 6.77 -24.69 12.86
C ASP A 540 5.74 -23.57 12.59
N PRO A 541 4.98 -23.12 13.62
CA PRO A 541 3.97 -22.07 13.45
C PRO A 541 4.53 -20.76 12.93
N LEU A 542 5.86 -20.63 12.86
CA LEU A 542 6.59 -19.45 12.38
C LEU A 542 6.82 -19.50 10.86
N SER A 543 6.73 -20.69 10.21
CA SER A 543 7.02 -20.84 8.78
C SER A 543 5.83 -20.52 7.86
N ALA A 544 4.60 -20.50 8.38
CA ALA A 544 3.37 -20.30 7.62
C ALA A 544 2.85 -18.86 7.64
N ALA A 545 3.69 -17.87 7.97
CA ALA A 545 3.26 -16.47 8.05
C ALA A 545 3.09 -15.85 6.67
N ASP A 546 1.84 -15.56 6.30
CA ASP A 546 1.46 -14.84 5.09
C ASP A 546 1.62 -13.32 5.26
N ARG A 547 1.45 -12.57 4.17
CA ARG A 547 1.50 -11.12 4.15
C ARG A 547 0.44 -10.49 5.02
N TRP A 548 0.74 -9.31 5.54
CA TRP A 548 -0.12 -8.58 6.45
C TRP A 548 -0.45 -9.41 7.69
N GLN A 549 0.44 -10.35 8.00
CA GLN A 549 0.35 -11.23 9.14
C GLN A 549 1.51 -10.95 10.09
N THR A 550 1.16 -10.75 11.35
CA THR A 550 2.12 -10.57 12.43
C THR A 550 2.02 -11.74 13.38
N THR A 551 3.12 -12.40 13.64
CA THR A 551 3.22 -13.39 14.71
C THR A 551 3.84 -12.72 15.94
N LEU A 552 3.05 -12.60 17.00
CA LEU A 552 3.47 -12.08 18.29
C LEU A 552 3.71 -13.24 19.25
N VAL A 553 4.96 -13.54 19.53
CA VAL A 553 5.32 -14.56 20.52
C VAL A 553 5.42 -13.89 21.88
N VAL A 554 4.71 -14.43 22.86
CA VAL A 554 4.64 -13.88 24.22
C VAL A 554 5.45 -14.75 25.17
N ARG A 555 6.32 -14.10 25.94
CA ARG A 555 7.13 -14.74 26.99
C ARG A 555 6.97 -13.98 28.30
N ASP A 556 6.71 -14.73 29.37
CA ASP A 556 6.69 -14.18 30.72
C ASP A 556 8.12 -13.92 31.22
N ALA A 557 9.08 -14.78 30.79
CA ALA A 557 10.51 -14.66 31.06
C ALA A 557 11.31 -15.12 29.86
N LEU A 558 12.51 -14.55 29.66
CA LEU A 558 13.40 -14.92 28.57
C LEU A 558 14.40 -15.98 29.01
N GLY A 559 14.48 -17.08 28.27
CA GLY A 559 15.45 -18.15 28.46
C GLY A 559 16.47 -18.24 27.32
N THR A 560 17.48 -19.10 27.50
CA THR A 560 18.48 -19.39 26.44
C THR A 560 17.85 -19.96 25.18
N GLY A 561 16.75 -20.73 25.30
CA GLY A 561 16.00 -21.28 24.18
C GLY A 561 15.27 -20.22 23.33
N ASP A 562 15.08 -18.99 23.84
CA ASP A 562 14.43 -17.91 23.10
C ASP A 562 15.41 -17.02 22.30
N LEU A 563 16.73 -17.26 22.39
CA LEU A 563 17.75 -16.41 21.76
C LEU A 563 17.67 -16.47 20.23
N ASP A 564 17.46 -17.64 19.66
CA ASP A 564 17.25 -17.76 18.22
C ASP A 564 16.03 -16.97 17.76
N LEU A 565 14.92 -17.07 18.51
CA LEU A 565 13.72 -16.29 18.24
C LEU A 565 13.98 -14.79 18.36
N ALA A 566 14.72 -14.35 19.39
CA ALA A 566 15.04 -12.94 19.61
C ALA A 566 15.92 -12.37 18.47
N THR A 567 16.87 -13.14 17.96
CA THR A 567 17.72 -12.72 16.83
C THR A 567 16.98 -12.68 15.49
N ARG A 568 15.99 -13.54 15.30
CA ARG A 568 15.14 -13.60 14.11
C ARG A 568 13.99 -12.61 14.14
N ALA A 569 13.63 -12.11 15.33
CA ALA A 569 12.51 -11.17 15.47
C ALA A 569 12.76 -9.85 14.73
N ASP A 570 11.75 -9.36 14.03
CA ASP A 570 11.76 -8.05 13.39
C ASP A 570 11.64 -6.91 14.40
N LEU A 571 10.97 -7.20 15.52
CA LEU A 571 10.73 -6.26 16.59
C LEU A 571 10.67 -6.99 17.93
N LEU A 572 11.39 -6.49 18.93
CA LEU A 572 11.22 -6.90 20.31
C LEU A 572 10.48 -5.82 21.07
N VAL A 573 9.50 -6.23 21.86
CA VAL A 573 8.75 -5.37 22.78
C VAL A 573 9.11 -5.83 24.18
N LEU A 574 9.95 -5.06 24.86
CA LEU A 574 10.54 -5.44 26.13
C LEU A 574 9.97 -4.58 27.26
N GLN A 575 9.43 -5.19 28.27
CA GLN A 575 9.22 -4.57 29.57
C GLN A 575 10.50 -4.71 30.42
N VAL A 576 10.50 -4.24 31.66
CA VAL A 576 11.66 -4.34 32.55
C VAL A 576 12.19 -5.79 32.58
N LEU A 577 13.48 -5.96 32.33
CA LEU A 577 14.12 -7.26 32.29
C LEU A 577 14.86 -7.55 33.58
N ASP A 578 14.97 -8.82 33.92
CA ASP A 578 15.90 -9.34 34.91
C ASP A 578 17.35 -9.13 34.42
N PRO A 579 18.35 -8.94 35.32
CA PRO A 579 19.74 -8.80 34.92
C PRO A 579 20.27 -9.96 34.06
N ALA A 580 19.86 -11.20 34.34
CA ALA A 580 20.26 -12.36 33.54
C ALA A 580 19.64 -12.33 32.14
N GLU A 581 18.36 -12.00 32.00
CA GLU A 581 17.68 -11.81 30.72
C GLU A 581 18.31 -10.69 29.89
N ALA A 582 18.63 -9.56 30.56
CA ALA A 582 19.26 -8.43 29.89
C ALA A 582 20.68 -8.77 29.40
N ALA A 583 21.43 -9.57 30.16
CA ALA A 583 22.73 -10.05 29.73
C ALA A 583 22.64 -10.96 28.50
N LEU A 584 21.70 -11.92 28.50
CA LEU A 584 21.44 -12.82 27.36
C LEU A 584 21.10 -12.04 26.09
N LEU A 585 20.15 -11.08 26.16
CA LEU A 585 19.79 -10.25 25.01
C LEU A 585 20.93 -9.31 24.59
N GLY A 586 21.67 -8.79 25.56
CA GLY A 586 22.80 -7.89 25.31
C GLY A 586 23.90 -8.53 24.49
N GLU A 587 24.20 -9.79 24.76
CA GLU A 587 25.14 -10.60 24.02
C GLU A 587 24.59 -10.95 22.62
N ALA A 588 23.37 -11.50 22.56
CA ALA A 588 22.77 -11.97 21.30
C ALA A 588 22.52 -10.86 20.27
N LEU A 589 22.17 -9.66 20.72
CA LEU A 589 21.81 -8.53 19.87
C LEU A 589 22.87 -7.41 19.84
N HIS A 590 23.98 -7.60 20.50
CA HIS A 590 25.06 -6.60 20.62
C HIS A 590 24.59 -5.24 21.13
N LEU A 591 23.71 -5.22 22.16
CA LEU A 591 23.09 -4.00 22.65
C LEU A 591 24.03 -3.10 23.50
N GLY A 592 25.21 -3.57 23.87
CA GLY A 592 26.21 -2.81 24.61
C GLY A 592 25.66 -2.17 25.90
N ALA A 593 25.92 -0.89 26.11
CA ALA A 593 25.47 -0.15 27.31
C ALA A 593 23.95 -0.07 27.47
N THR A 594 23.17 -0.33 26.42
CA THR A 594 21.70 -0.29 26.46
C THR A 594 21.12 -1.36 27.39
N THR A 595 21.82 -2.48 27.58
CA THR A 595 21.42 -3.57 28.49
C THR A 595 21.16 -3.09 29.91
N THR A 596 22.01 -2.21 30.42
CA THR A 596 21.84 -1.64 31.78
C THR A 596 20.55 -0.84 31.92
N TYR A 597 20.11 -0.17 30.84
CA TYR A 597 18.85 0.58 30.88
C TYR A 597 17.62 -0.34 30.88
N LEU A 598 17.69 -1.52 30.24
CA LEU A 598 16.60 -2.49 30.19
C LEU A 598 16.26 -3.06 31.60
N THR A 599 17.25 -3.15 32.49
CA THR A 599 17.04 -3.61 33.87
C THR A 599 16.54 -2.51 34.80
N ARG A 600 16.72 -1.24 34.43
CA ARG A 600 16.37 -0.06 35.25
C ARG A 600 15.13 0.68 34.75
N MET A 601 14.40 0.11 33.80
CA MET A 601 13.16 0.69 33.32
C MET A 601 12.11 0.74 34.43
N ARG A 602 11.29 1.78 34.40
CA ARG A 602 10.09 1.82 35.24
C ARG A 602 9.09 0.76 34.76
N PRO A 603 8.26 0.22 35.68
CA PRO A 603 7.27 -0.82 35.28
C PRO A 603 6.26 -0.38 34.21
N ASP A 604 6.04 0.93 34.07
CA ASP A 604 5.15 1.55 33.07
C ASP A 604 5.86 1.86 31.74
N MET A 605 7.13 1.50 31.62
CA MET A 605 7.90 1.72 30.38
C MET A 605 8.07 0.44 29.56
N ILE A 606 8.25 0.64 28.27
CA ILE A 606 8.65 -0.41 27.33
C ILE A 606 9.79 0.07 26.44
N ALA A 607 10.61 -0.87 26.02
CA ALA A 607 11.60 -0.67 24.98
C ALA A 607 11.17 -1.41 23.71
N LEU A 608 11.17 -0.68 22.61
CA LEU A 608 10.97 -1.25 21.26
C LEU A 608 12.34 -1.38 20.62
N VAL A 609 12.82 -2.62 20.50
CA VAL A 609 14.14 -2.93 19.92
C VAL A 609 13.95 -3.49 18.53
N ASN A 610 14.50 -2.79 17.56
CA ASN A 610 14.66 -3.25 16.19
C ASN A 610 16.17 -3.46 15.95
N ARG A 611 16.57 -4.24 14.97
CA ARG A 611 17.99 -4.60 14.68
C ARG A 611 18.99 -3.45 14.78
N ARG A 612 18.56 -2.17 14.66
CA ARG A 612 19.44 -1.00 14.62
C ARG A 612 19.10 0.10 15.63
N THR A 613 17.91 0.06 16.24
CA THR A 613 17.43 1.17 17.08
C THR A 613 16.69 0.66 18.30
N VAL A 614 16.85 1.38 19.40
CA VAL A 614 16.05 1.19 20.63
C VAL A 614 15.23 2.44 20.85
N ARG A 615 13.92 2.29 20.90
CA ARG A 615 12.98 3.39 21.20
C ARG A 615 12.30 3.13 22.52
N TRP A 616 12.26 4.14 23.36
CA TRP A 616 11.67 4.08 24.69
C TRP A 616 10.30 4.73 24.69
N ALA A 617 9.33 4.09 25.32
CA ALA A 617 8.01 4.64 25.50
C ALA A 617 7.46 4.37 26.90
N THR A 618 6.74 5.33 27.44
CA THR A 618 5.86 5.11 28.58
C THR A 618 4.54 4.55 28.06
N LEU A 619 4.08 3.43 28.60
CA LEU A 619 2.79 2.85 28.25
C LEU A 619 1.68 3.82 28.65
N ALA A 620 1.00 4.37 27.66
CA ALA A 620 -0.20 5.14 27.88
C ALA A 620 -1.40 4.18 27.80
N GLN A 621 -2.17 4.05 28.87
CA GLN A 621 -3.40 3.26 28.89
C GLN A 621 -4.60 4.17 29.07
N THR A 622 -5.68 3.89 28.36
CA THR A 622 -6.97 4.52 28.61
C THR A 622 -7.68 3.86 29.79
N GLN A 623 -8.70 4.49 30.32
CA GLN A 623 -9.52 3.90 31.39
C GLN A 623 -10.15 2.58 30.97
N ILE A 624 -10.57 2.46 29.68
CA ILE A 624 -11.14 1.23 29.13
C ILE A 624 -10.09 0.11 29.08
N GLU A 625 -8.87 0.43 28.64
CA GLU A 625 -7.75 -0.52 28.61
C GLU A 625 -7.39 -0.97 30.04
N ALA A 626 -7.29 -0.05 30.97
CA ALA A 626 -6.97 -0.37 32.37
C ALA A 626 -8.06 -1.23 33.04
N ALA A 627 -9.32 -0.97 32.76
CA ALA A 627 -10.43 -1.77 33.28
C ALA A 627 -10.47 -3.18 32.68
N LEU A 628 -10.04 -3.34 31.41
CA LEU A 628 -10.11 -4.62 30.71
C LEU A 628 -8.90 -5.52 30.98
N VAL A 629 -7.71 -4.95 30.97
CA VAL A 629 -6.43 -5.67 31.01
C VAL A 629 -5.77 -5.54 32.39
N GLY A 630 -6.20 -4.57 33.19
CA GLY A 630 -5.48 -4.15 34.39
C GLY A 630 -4.25 -3.30 34.02
N GLU A 631 -3.34 -3.15 34.99
CA GLU A 631 -2.07 -2.50 34.71
C GLU A 631 -1.21 -3.42 33.83
N ALA A 632 -0.84 -2.96 32.65
CA ALA A 632 0.00 -3.72 31.72
C ALA A 632 1.47 -3.69 32.18
N ARG A 633 1.70 -4.18 33.39
CA ARG A 633 3.03 -4.29 34.03
C ARG A 633 3.45 -5.75 34.02
N ARG A 634 4.74 -5.97 33.87
CA ARG A 634 5.33 -7.28 34.07
C ARG A 634 5.38 -7.61 35.54
N PRO A 635 4.83 -8.74 35.99
CA PRO A 635 5.05 -9.19 37.36
C PRO A 635 6.54 -9.52 37.54
N LEU A 636 7.25 -8.76 38.37
CA LEU A 636 8.61 -9.11 38.74
C LEU A 636 8.53 -10.36 39.64
N ILE A 637 9.01 -11.47 39.14
CA ILE A 637 9.20 -12.68 39.94
C ILE A 637 10.33 -12.33 40.91
N ARG A 638 9.99 -12.00 42.15
CA ARG A 638 10.99 -11.97 43.21
C ARG A 638 11.42 -13.42 43.43
N ILE A 639 12.64 -13.75 43.02
CA ILE A 639 13.35 -14.98 43.37
C ILE A 639 13.76 -14.90 44.82
#